data_d7416aab63da80cd11bf0817a68a9a78
#
_entry.id   d7416aab63da80cd11bf0817a68a9a78
#
_cell.length_a   1.000
_cell.length_b   1.000
_cell.length_c   1.000
_cell.angle_alpha   90.00
_cell.angle_beta   90.00
_cell.angle_gamma   90.00
#
_symmetry.space_group_name_H-M   'P 1'
#
loop_
_entity.id
_entity.type
_entity.pdbx_description
1 polymer ?
#
loop_
_entity_poly.entity_id
_entity_poly.type
_entity_poly.pdbx_seq_one_letter_code
_entity_poly.pdbx_strand_id
1 'polypeptide(L)'
;MNKKLISCILSASMLCTSIGILPVKAEQTPYFTHQNVVGSQTCYGDDTTEKTIDEIPNVIQGMRINQPVFRTKGLSPNTSYTVNQLLKDGTVLKTENVVADENGTIEFKHIRNCEEVEVLNGKTVVASLNAELEYKNGVAITSAPMSYQIYQRDENNKAEIKIKGKTENETSVSVDINGTEESVTVSGNEFEYTKTLDTGLYDITVTSNKGEVAKYEKVGVGDVWVAAGQSNVTDMGAVTDDFSPEDDDPINENMHIIYAEDCTWQQMSHPAGEGRFFKTGVRTSPVTSFAREISEKENVPIGIVQTSVGGTNIWQWIDGIRNDANSGYLFNALKSCFDKMPSKNIKGILWYQGCNDAINENYAYDYKNLQQKVFDTMRDFFDENTPIITTQLNDANQDSNSSQGYYDAWSYVKDIQRQNESLYDNVYVVGTGELELGDTIHNNAASNVKLGAKWAKVAEAVVYGDESVSYENAQIDTAKVTGDNEITLTFKNTDGLKVATGTKRIGITNVSGGGYKIPLGDLTKEFTVRKGASRKVTASNKDKGTEMTIKSAEIQADKKSVVITTEEDLAGVIAVDCMYGKRFTPTLVDEKTNESVLSFYNVIAEYENKIPVTESFEINAKDSADLNNVTKTASDSTMYVNSWKSGNTDNTSYGLVKFDLENYDFSKIVSAKLSVYXXXXTIQQCMAMCHILRR
;
A
#
# COMPACT_ATOMS: atom_id res chain seq x y z
N MET A 1 36.58 -38.76 11.24
CA MET A 1 37.88 -39.03 11.89
C MET A 1 38.79 -37.85 11.65
N ASN A 2 39.16 -37.27 12.68
CA ASN A 2 40.34 -36.47 13.08
C ASN A 2 39.94 -35.26 13.90
N LYS A 3 40.20 -35.48 15.19
CA LYS A 3 40.16 -34.49 16.26
C LYS A 3 41.41 -33.62 16.14
N LYS A 4 41.30 -32.33 16.39
CA LYS A 4 42.48 -31.53 16.77
C LYS A 4 42.21 -30.81 18.08
N LEU A 5 43.15 -31.04 18.98
CA LEU A 5 43.22 -30.63 20.38
C LEU A 5 43.35 -29.12 20.53
N ILE A 6 42.74 -28.66 21.61
CA ILE A 6 42.95 -27.35 22.22
C ILE A 6 44.19 -27.43 23.13
N SER A 7 45.11 -26.52 22.97
CA SER A 7 46.25 -26.37 23.90
C SER A 7 46.12 -25.04 24.65
N CYS A 8 45.88 -25.15 25.98
CA CYS A 8 45.98 -24.02 26.90
C CYS A 8 47.42 -23.87 27.39
N ILE A 9 47.99 -22.70 27.26
CA ILE A 9 49.25 -22.40 27.93
C ILE A 9 49.02 -21.34 28.99
N LEU A 10 49.20 -21.72 30.23
CA LEU A 10 49.30 -20.81 31.38
C LEU A 10 50.74 -20.29 31.44
N SER A 11 50.91 -19.02 31.54
CA SER A 11 52.23 -18.44 31.92
C SER A 11 52.04 -17.49 33.11
N ALA A 12 52.88 -17.68 34.09
CA ALA A 12 52.84 -17.01 35.37
C ALA A 12 53.37 -15.58 35.33
N SER A 13 52.77 -14.75 36.16
CA SER A 13 53.06 -13.35 36.35
C SER A 13 54.34 -13.14 37.18
N MET A 14 55.23 -12.27 36.68
CA MET A 14 56.26 -11.62 37.51
C MET A 14 55.84 -10.16 37.73
N LEU A 15 55.68 -9.78 38.99
CA LEU A 15 55.49 -8.39 39.41
C LEU A 15 56.79 -7.62 39.27
N CYS A 16 56.84 -6.66 38.35
CA CYS A 16 57.84 -5.58 38.38
C CYS A 16 57.08 -4.26 38.50
N THR A 17 57.25 -3.60 39.63
CA THR A 17 56.76 -2.26 39.84
C THR A 17 57.69 -1.26 39.09
N SER A 18 57.28 -0.89 37.90
CA SER A 18 57.80 0.28 37.23
C SER A 18 56.65 1.29 37.12
N ILE A 19 56.90 2.56 37.41
CA ILE A 19 56.02 3.67 37.19
C ILE A 19 55.79 3.72 35.67
N GLY A 20 54.67 3.13 35.25
CA GLY A 20 54.32 3.11 33.83
C GLY A 20 53.77 4.45 33.41
N ILE A 21 54.44 5.11 32.50
CA ILE A 21 53.82 6.04 31.58
C ILE A 21 52.76 5.21 30.85
N LEU A 22 51.50 5.45 31.13
CA LEU A 22 50.41 4.87 30.35
C LEU A 22 50.69 5.23 28.87
N PRO A 23 50.76 4.25 27.98
CA PRO A 23 50.89 4.61 26.56
C PRO A 23 49.68 5.44 26.19
N VAL A 24 49.94 6.64 25.72
CA VAL A 24 48.91 7.44 25.03
C VAL A 24 48.49 6.54 23.89
N LYS A 25 47.28 6.02 23.97
CA LYS A 25 46.68 5.25 22.85
C LYS A 25 46.72 6.20 21.67
N ALA A 26 47.50 5.88 20.66
CA ALA A 26 47.47 6.66 19.43
C ALA A 26 46.02 6.76 19.00
N GLU A 27 45.54 7.98 18.77
CA GLU A 27 44.18 8.18 18.26
C GLU A 27 44.10 7.39 16.96
N GLN A 28 43.29 6.35 17.00
CA GLN A 28 43.04 5.53 15.82
C GLN A 28 42.10 6.31 14.92
N THR A 29 42.50 6.57 13.69
CA THR A 29 41.61 7.20 12.71
C THR A 29 40.36 6.36 12.55
N PRO A 30 39.18 6.95 12.66
CA PRO A 30 37.94 6.19 12.48
C PRO A 30 37.89 5.50 11.11
N TYR A 31 37.36 4.30 11.07
CA TYR A 31 37.27 3.48 9.85
C TYR A 31 35.94 2.70 9.81
N PHE A 32 35.52 2.35 8.61
CA PHE A 32 34.28 1.62 8.37
C PHE A 32 34.52 0.12 8.23
N THR A 33 33.58 -0.66 8.74
CA THR A 33 33.45 -2.09 8.46
C THR A 33 31.99 -2.37 8.19
N HIS A 34 31.70 -3.51 7.55
CA HIS A 34 30.32 -3.93 7.36
C HIS A 34 30.14 -5.41 7.63
N GLN A 35 28.91 -5.78 7.97
CA GLN A 35 28.49 -7.16 8.16
C GLN A 35 27.38 -7.46 7.17
N ASN A 36 27.56 -8.46 6.33
CA ASN A 36 26.58 -8.87 5.36
C ASN A 36 25.42 -9.58 6.01
N VAL A 37 24.20 -9.25 5.59
CA VAL A 37 22.98 -9.95 5.99
C VAL A 37 22.52 -10.78 4.79
N VAL A 38 22.50 -12.09 4.93
CA VAL A 38 22.05 -13.00 3.88
C VAL A 38 20.72 -13.64 4.30
N GLY A 39 19.65 -13.27 3.62
CA GLY A 39 18.31 -13.78 3.90
C GLY A 39 17.74 -13.25 5.21
N SER A 40 16.87 -14.02 5.82
CA SER A 40 16.26 -13.68 7.11
C SER A 40 17.14 -13.99 8.31
N GLN A 41 18.30 -14.62 8.08
CA GLN A 41 19.27 -14.91 9.13
C GLN A 41 20.46 -13.95 9.00
N THR A 42 20.80 -13.30 10.09
CA THR A 42 22.02 -12.55 10.20
C THR A 42 23.18 -13.55 10.14
N CYS A 43 23.89 -13.59 9.03
CA CYS A 43 25.11 -14.38 8.93
C CYS A 43 26.20 -13.62 9.65
N TYR A 44 26.57 -14.06 10.81
CA TYR A 44 27.68 -13.49 11.56
C TYR A 44 28.98 -13.90 10.85
N GLY A 45 29.40 -13.10 9.90
CA GLY A 45 30.74 -13.18 9.34
C GLY A 45 31.63 -12.16 10.03
N ASP A 46 32.93 -12.29 9.88
CA ASP A 46 33.86 -11.28 10.37
C ASP A 46 33.63 -9.96 9.65
N ASP A 47 33.74 -8.85 10.36
CA ASP A 47 33.67 -7.52 9.78
C ASP A 47 34.79 -7.36 8.72
N THR A 48 34.40 -6.87 7.55
CA THR A 48 35.36 -6.54 6.50
C THR A 48 35.56 -5.03 6.46
N THR A 49 36.81 -4.57 6.38
CA THR A 49 37.15 -3.15 6.25
C THR A 49 36.92 -2.69 4.82
N GLU A 50 36.22 -1.57 4.66
CA GLU A 50 35.85 -1.03 3.36
C GLU A 50 36.65 0.23 3.03
N LYS A 51 36.97 0.39 1.79
CA LYS A 51 37.69 1.57 1.28
C LYS A 51 36.75 2.55 0.60
N THR A 52 35.75 2.01 -0.10
CA THR A 52 34.72 2.80 -0.78
C THR A 52 33.38 2.12 -0.57
N ILE A 53 32.30 2.86 -0.81
CA ILE A 53 30.96 2.32 -0.69
C ILE A 53 30.63 1.29 -1.79
N ASP A 54 31.31 1.40 -2.94
CA ASP A 54 31.12 0.49 -4.07
C ASP A 54 31.58 -0.95 -3.77
N GLU A 55 32.40 -1.13 -2.74
CA GLU A 55 32.87 -2.45 -2.31
C GLU A 55 31.83 -3.20 -1.47
N ILE A 56 30.69 -2.58 -1.16
CA ILE A 56 29.68 -3.15 -0.28
C ILE A 56 28.56 -3.78 -1.11
N PRO A 57 28.39 -5.11 -1.06
CA PRO A 57 27.37 -5.77 -1.87
C PRO A 57 25.97 -5.52 -1.31
N ASN A 58 25.11 -4.92 -2.10
CA ASN A 58 23.67 -4.93 -1.83
C ASN A 58 23.11 -6.28 -2.25
N VAL A 59 22.66 -7.06 -1.29
CA VAL A 59 22.00 -8.34 -1.60
C VAL A 59 20.51 -8.07 -1.82
N ILE A 60 20.12 -8.08 -3.08
CA ILE A 60 18.72 -7.90 -3.49
C ILE A 60 18.13 -9.29 -3.72
N GLN A 61 17.10 -9.61 -3.01
CA GLN A 61 16.35 -10.86 -3.18
C GLN A 61 14.89 -10.50 -3.46
N GLY A 62 14.58 -10.33 -4.74
CA GLY A 62 13.32 -9.73 -5.16
C GLY A 62 13.26 -8.28 -4.68
N MET A 63 12.10 -7.87 -4.20
CA MET A 63 11.95 -6.52 -3.63
C MET A 63 12.48 -6.41 -2.19
N ARG A 64 12.97 -7.50 -1.63
CA ARG A 64 13.59 -7.50 -0.29
C ARG A 64 15.02 -7.06 -0.41
N ILE A 65 15.32 -5.96 0.23
CA ILE A 65 16.68 -5.40 0.29
C ILE A 65 17.25 -5.82 1.64
N ASN A 66 18.19 -6.74 1.62
CA ASN A 66 18.94 -7.09 2.81
C ASN A 66 20.03 -6.04 2.98
N GLN A 67 19.74 -5.05 3.81
CA GLN A 67 20.63 -3.93 4.05
C GLN A 67 21.82 -4.36 4.91
N PRO A 68 23.05 -4.19 4.45
CA PRO A 68 24.21 -4.44 5.30
C PRO A 68 24.18 -3.57 6.57
N VAL A 69 24.66 -4.11 7.65
CA VAL A 69 24.90 -3.35 8.89
C VAL A 69 26.30 -2.77 8.80
N PHE A 70 26.40 -1.45 8.82
CA PHE A 70 27.65 -0.71 8.84
C PHE A 70 28.10 -0.48 10.28
N ARG A 71 29.40 -0.47 10.47
CA ARG A 71 30.02 -0.06 11.72
C ARG A 71 31.11 0.95 11.42
N THR A 72 31.10 2.05 12.15
CA THR A 72 32.25 2.97 12.19
C THR A 72 32.92 2.77 13.54
N LYS A 73 34.18 2.43 13.50
CA LYS A 73 35.02 2.12 14.68
C LYS A 73 36.08 3.20 14.88
N GLY A 74 36.67 3.27 16.08
CA GLY A 74 37.68 4.25 16.41
C GLY A 74 37.16 5.61 16.83
N LEU A 75 35.86 5.67 17.16
CA LEU A 75 35.20 6.88 17.63
C LEU A 75 35.37 7.04 19.16
N SER A 76 35.06 8.21 19.68
CA SER A 76 35.06 8.44 21.13
C SER A 76 33.87 7.68 21.77
N PRO A 77 34.17 6.82 22.76
CA PRO A 77 33.07 6.05 23.43
C PRO A 77 31.99 6.94 24.03
N ASN A 78 30.78 6.43 24.07
CA ASN A 78 29.62 7.06 24.70
C ASN A 78 29.30 8.48 24.17
N THR A 79 29.75 8.76 22.95
CA THR A 79 29.58 10.05 22.28
C THR A 79 28.49 9.92 21.20
N SER A 80 27.63 10.93 21.09
CA SER A 80 26.58 10.96 20.06
C SER A 80 27.16 11.49 18.74
N TYR A 81 26.87 10.80 17.67
CA TYR A 81 27.29 11.15 16.30
C TYR A 81 26.07 11.25 15.41
N THR A 82 26.16 12.11 14.40
CA THR A 82 25.17 12.17 13.32
C THR A 82 25.72 11.38 12.15
N VAL A 83 24.93 10.47 11.61
CA VAL A 83 25.27 9.71 10.39
C VAL A 83 24.39 10.20 9.26
N ASN A 84 25.00 10.69 8.18
CA ASN A 84 24.33 11.04 6.93
C ASN A 84 24.65 9.97 5.90
N GLN A 85 23.63 9.51 5.19
CA GLN A 85 23.77 8.65 4.02
C GLN A 85 23.33 9.46 2.80
N LEU A 86 24.18 9.57 1.77
CA LEU A 86 24.05 10.57 0.72
C LEU A 86 24.21 9.96 -0.69
N LEU A 87 23.78 10.71 -1.70
CA LEU A 87 24.17 10.51 -3.10
C LEU A 87 25.52 11.19 -3.37
N LYS A 88 26.16 10.86 -4.50
CA LYS A 88 27.46 11.44 -4.96
C LYS A 88 27.44 12.98 -5.09
N ASP A 89 26.26 13.56 -5.28
CA ASP A 89 26.12 15.02 -5.43
C ASP A 89 25.91 15.74 -4.09
N GLY A 90 25.96 14.99 -2.98
CA GLY A 90 25.76 15.52 -1.63
C GLY A 90 24.31 15.56 -1.14
N THR A 91 23.35 15.08 -1.95
CA THR A 91 21.96 15.00 -1.53
C THR A 91 21.81 14.00 -0.38
N VAL A 92 21.28 14.45 0.75
CA VAL A 92 21.11 13.60 1.94
C VAL A 92 19.85 12.74 1.80
N LEU A 93 20.03 11.43 1.77
CA LEU A 93 18.94 10.45 1.73
C LEU A 93 18.41 10.14 3.12
N LYS A 94 19.29 10.10 4.13
CA LYS A 94 18.90 9.78 5.51
C LYS A 94 19.88 10.42 6.48
N THR A 95 19.35 10.94 7.57
CA THR A 95 20.13 11.40 8.75
C THR A 95 19.63 10.64 9.98
N GLU A 96 20.56 10.14 10.78
CA GLU A 96 20.23 9.52 12.07
C GLU A 96 21.29 9.85 13.12
N ASN A 97 20.87 9.89 14.38
CA ASN A 97 21.77 10.11 15.51
C ASN A 97 22.02 8.77 16.20
N VAL A 98 23.29 8.42 16.38
CA VAL A 98 23.71 7.14 16.95
C VAL A 98 24.74 7.41 18.05
N VAL A 99 24.63 6.70 19.15
CA VAL A 99 25.58 6.83 20.26
C VAL A 99 26.62 5.70 20.15
N ALA A 100 27.88 6.07 20.15
CA ALA A 100 28.98 5.09 20.15
C ALA A 100 28.98 4.26 21.43
N ASP A 101 29.22 2.98 21.30
CA ASP A 101 29.31 2.05 22.43
C ASP A 101 30.59 2.29 23.25
N GLU A 102 30.81 1.46 24.27
CA GLU A 102 31.99 1.54 25.17
C GLU A 102 33.32 1.32 24.43
N ASN A 103 33.29 0.76 23.22
CA ASN A 103 34.46 0.48 22.38
C ASN A 103 34.64 1.53 21.27
N GLY A 104 33.81 2.57 21.25
CA GLY A 104 33.86 3.62 20.23
C GLY A 104 33.33 3.16 18.88
N THR A 105 32.30 2.31 18.87
CA THR A 105 31.69 1.80 17.64
C THR A 105 30.25 2.30 17.56
N ILE A 106 29.84 2.77 16.38
CA ILE A 106 28.44 2.98 16.05
C ILE A 106 27.99 1.95 15.01
N GLU A 107 26.71 1.57 15.04
CA GLU A 107 26.09 0.71 14.03
C GLU A 107 24.89 1.43 13.40
N PHE A 108 24.74 1.25 12.09
CA PHE A 108 23.58 1.76 11.35
C PHE A 108 23.33 0.86 10.13
N LYS A 109 22.09 0.89 9.62
CA LYS A 109 21.74 0.13 8.42
C LYS A 109 22.02 0.97 7.17
N HIS A 110 22.72 0.37 6.21
CA HIS A 110 22.95 0.96 4.90
C HIS A 110 21.62 1.03 4.15
N ILE A 111 21.26 2.19 3.63
CA ILE A 111 20.07 2.32 2.80
C ILE A 111 20.44 2.11 1.33
N ARG A 112 19.48 1.60 0.58
CA ARG A 112 19.62 1.38 -0.86
C ARG A 112 19.90 2.72 -1.55
N ASN A 113 20.66 2.69 -2.62
CA ASN A 113 21.07 3.84 -3.42
C ASN A 113 22.00 4.84 -2.73
N CYS A 114 22.37 4.62 -1.46
CA CYS A 114 23.38 5.44 -0.78
C CYS A 114 24.72 5.27 -1.48
N GLU A 115 25.35 6.39 -1.82
CA GLU A 115 26.63 6.43 -2.54
C GLU A 115 27.76 7.01 -1.68
N GLU A 116 27.42 7.66 -0.57
CA GLU A 116 28.39 8.22 0.39
C GLU A 116 27.83 8.15 1.80
N VAL A 117 28.71 7.97 2.78
CA VAL A 117 28.37 8.03 4.20
C VAL A 117 29.27 9.03 4.90
N GLU A 118 28.71 9.89 5.71
CA GLU A 118 29.43 10.79 6.61
C GLU A 118 29.06 10.53 8.05
N VAL A 119 30.04 10.47 8.93
CA VAL A 119 29.86 10.45 10.38
C VAL A 119 30.35 11.77 10.93
N LEU A 120 29.47 12.51 11.63
CA LEU A 120 29.77 13.85 12.12
C LEU A 120 29.76 13.90 13.65
N ASN A 121 30.70 14.62 14.21
CA ASN A 121 30.69 15.08 15.61
C ASN A 121 30.35 16.57 15.58
N GLY A 122 29.11 16.90 15.94
CA GLY A 122 28.58 18.25 15.71
C GLY A 122 28.52 18.56 14.20
N LYS A 123 29.32 19.52 13.76
CA LYS A 123 29.41 19.91 12.33
C LYS A 123 30.66 19.37 11.65
N THR A 124 31.52 18.64 12.35
CA THR A 124 32.79 18.15 11.82
C THR A 124 32.66 16.71 11.37
N VAL A 125 32.96 16.43 10.10
CA VAL A 125 33.05 15.07 9.56
C VAL A 125 34.28 14.40 10.17
N VAL A 126 34.06 13.30 10.89
CA VAL A 126 35.15 12.55 11.58
C VAL A 126 35.47 11.25 10.85
N ALA A 127 34.55 10.77 10.01
CA ALA A 127 34.77 9.62 9.13
C ALA A 127 33.87 9.77 7.90
N SER A 128 34.38 9.37 6.73
CA SER A 128 33.56 9.32 5.52
C SER A 128 33.90 8.09 4.68
N LEU A 129 32.89 7.58 4.00
CA LEU A 129 33.02 6.48 3.04
C LEU A 129 32.40 6.98 1.75
N ASN A 130 33.19 7.18 0.72
CA ASN A 130 32.77 7.85 -0.51
C ASN A 130 32.77 6.87 -1.69
N ALA A 131 31.89 7.08 -2.65
CA ALA A 131 31.94 6.38 -3.92
C ALA A 131 33.15 6.81 -4.73
N GLU A 132 33.69 5.91 -5.51
CA GLU A 132 34.78 6.23 -6.41
C GLU A 132 34.27 7.07 -7.60
N LEU A 133 34.94 8.16 -7.90
CA LEU A 133 34.59 9.01 -9.05
C LEU A 133 35.25 8.46 -10.31
N GLU A 134 34.40 8.03 -11.24
CA GLU A 134 34.87 7.54 -12.54
C GLU A 134 34.97 8.70 -13.54
N TYR A 135 36.18 9.01 -13.96
CA TYR A 135 36.46 10.07 -14.95
C TYR A 135 36.49 9.49 -16.37
N LYS A 136 35.59 9.99 -17.23
CA LYS A 136 35.61 9.70 -18.66
C LYS A 136 35.85 11.02 -19.41
N ASN A 137 36.90 11.06 -20.20
CA ASN A 137 37.32 12.27 -20.95
C ASN A 137 37.46 13.52 -20.04
N GLY A 138 38.00 13.29 -18.81
CA GLY A 138 38.28 14.36 -17.85
C GLY A 138 37.09 14.85 -17.05
N VAL A 139 35.93 14.16 -17.12
CA VAL A 139 34.71 14.54 -16.41
C VAL A 139 34.17 13.32 -15.64
N ALA A 140 33.79 13.52 -14.38
CA ALA A 140 33.05 12.55 -13.58
C ALA A 140 31.66 13.12 -13.30
N ILE A 141 30.63 12.42 -13.73
CA ILE A 141 29.23 12.82 -13.48
C ILE A 141 28.87 12.41 -12.04
N THR A 142 28.36 13.33 -11.24
CA THR A 142 27.91 13.07 -9.87
C THR A 142 26.40 13.01 -9.74
N SER A 143 25.66 13.66 -10.65
CA SER A 143 24.20 13.57 -10.71
C SER A 143 23.74 13.86 -12.14
N ALA A 144 22.81 13.06 -12.63
CA ALA A 144 22.24 13.25 -13.97
C ALA A 144 20.94 12.45 -14.07
N PRO A 145 20.09 12.72 -15.08
CA PRO A 145 18.95 11.84 -15.36
C PRO A 145 19.41 10.42 -15.72
N MET A 146 18.54 9.47 -15.55
CA MET A 146 18.71 8.13 -16.14
C MET A 146 18.09 8.14 -17.55
N SER A 147 18.60 7.33 -18.46
CA SER A 147 17.92 7.10 -19.74
C SER A 147 16.50 6.61 -19.45
N TYR A 148 15.53 7.07 -20.24
CA TYR A 148 14.10 6.75 -20.09
C TYR A 148 13.42 7.32 -18.83
N GLN A 149 14.13 8.07 -18.00
CA GLN A 149 13.52 8.67 -16.79
C GLN A 149 12.47 9.69 -17.17
N ILE A 150 11.28 9.63 -16.55
CA ILE A 150 10.25 10.64 -16.69
C ILE A 150 10.30 11.59 -15.49
N TYR A 151 10.41 12.88 -15.77
CA TYR A 151 10.31 13.97 -14.80
C TYR A 151 8.87 14.44 -14.74
N GLN A 152 8.29 14.47 -13.55
CA GLN A 152 6.92 14.98 -13.38
C GLN A 152 6.87 16.45 -13.81
N ARG A 153 6.03 16.74 -14.81
CA ARG A 153 5.80 18.12 -15.27
C ARG A 153 5.03 18.93 -14.23
N ASP A 154 5.31 20.23 -14.19
CA ASP A 154 4.62 21.17 -13.32
C ASP A 154 3.30 21.65 -13.96
N GLU A 155 2.63 22.61 -13.32
CA GLU A 155 1.39 23.22 -13.81
C GLU A 155 1.56 24.00 -15.15
N ASN A 156 2.80 24.30 -15.54
CA ASN A 156 3.14 24.98 -16.79
C ASN A 156 3.61 23.98 -17.87
N ASN A 157 3.44 22.69 -17.62
CA ASN A 157 3.85 21.58 -18.50
C ASN A 157 5.36 21.55 -18.73
N LYS A 158 6.16 21.82 -17.67
CA LYS A 158 7.62 21.88 -17.72
C LYS A 158 8.24 21.11 -16.55
N ALA A 159 9.52 20.71 -16.72
CA ALA A 159 10.33 20.20 -15.62
C ALA A 159 11.76 20.69 -15.75
N GLU A 160 12.43 20.80 -14.61
CA GLU A 160 13.85 21.20 -14.55
C GLU A 160 14.74 19.96 -14.55
N ILE A 161 15.66 19.89 -15.51
CA ILE A 161 16.66 18.83 -15.62
C ILE A 161 17.99 19.38 -15.11
N LYS A 162 18.67 18.60 -14.26
CA LYS A 162 19.98 18.97 -13.70
C LYS A 162 21.04 17.92 -14.02
N ILE A 163 22.25 18.40 -14.34
CA ILE A 163 23.43 17.54 -14.50
C ILE A 163 24.56 18.19 -13.72
N LYS A 164 25.18 17.41 -12.84
CA LYS A 164 26.31 17.88 -12.01
C LYS A 164 27.52 16.97 -12.21
N GLY A 165 28.67 17.52 -12.03
CA GLY A 165 29.90 16.72 -12.11
C GLY A 165 31.13 17.47 -11.70
N LYS A 166 32.26 16.73 -11.75
CA LYS A 166 33.60 17.26 -11.45
C LYS A 166 34.49 17.10 -12.68
N THR A 167 35.41 18.03 -12.86
CA THR A 167 36.33 18.02 -14.00
C THR A 167 37.75 17.92 -13.52
N GLU A 168 38.62 17.32 -14.35
CA GLU A 168 40.05 17.50 -14.25
C GLU A 168 40.42 18.91 -14.72
N ASN A 169 41.58 19.39 -14.33
CA ASN A 169 42.08 20.72 -14.73
C ASN A 169 42.01 20.91 -16.26
N GLU A 170 41.69 22.11 -16.69
CA GLU A 170 41.65 22.53 -18.09
C GLU A 170 40.57 21.77 -18.93
N THR A 171 39.58 21.16 -18.29
CA THR A 171 38.51 20.45 -18.98
C THR A 171 37.28 21.37 -19.09
N SER A 172 36.80 21.62 -20.30
CA SER A 172 35.54 22.31 -20.55
C SER A 172 34.44 21.29 -20.80
N VAL A 173 33.20 21.68 -20.51
CA VAL A 173 32.02 20.80 -20.59
C VAL A 173 30.96 21.49 -21.44
N SER A 174 30.24 20.74 -22.27
CA SER A 174 29.02 21.18 -22.91
C SER A 174 27.94 20.09 -22.81
N VAL A 175 26.68 20.53 -22.92
CA VAL A 175 25.51 19.64 -22.90
C VAL A 175 24.73 19.90 -24.18
N ASP A 176 24.47 18.86 -24.92
CA ASP A 176 23.60 18.88 -26.10
C ASP A 176 22.25 18.26 -25.73
N ILE A 177 21.15 18.94 -26.07
CA ILE A 177 19.78 18.44 -25.92
C ILE A 177 19.12 18.46 -27.29
N ASN A 178 18.86 17.30 -27.87
CA ASN A 178 18.21 17.14 -29.18
C ASN A 178 18.91 18.00 -30.27
N GLY A 179 20.25 18.01 -30.29
CA GLY A 179 21.04 18.72 -31.29
C GLY A 179 21.28 20.19 -30.98
N THR A 180 20.87 20.67 -29.81
CA THR A 180 21.16 22.04 -29.35
C THR A 180 22.21 21.99 -28.24
N GLU A 181 23.44 22.42 -28.59
CA GLU A 181 24.58 22.37 -27.66
C GLU A 181 24.73 23.69 -26.89
N GLU A 182 24.94 23.58 -25.58
CA GLU A 182 25.20 24.69 -24.67
C GLU A 182 26.48 24.44 -23.87
N SER A 183 27.35 25.46 -23.79
CA SER A 183 28.56 25.39 -22.95
C SER A 183 28.22 25.55 -21.47
N VAL A 184 28.84 24.76 -20.62
CA VAL A 184 28.62 24.77 -19.18
C VAL A 184 29.76 25.47 -18.45
N THR A 185 29.45 26.36 -17.53
CA THR A 185 30.44 27.05 -16.70
C THR A 185 31.03 26.06 -15.68
N VAL A 186 32.35 25.91 -15.71
CA VAL A 186 33.07 25.12 -14.72
C VAL A 186 33.71 26.08 -13.70
N SER A 187 33.52 25.82 -12.41
CA SER A 187 34.05 26.64 -11.32
C SER A 187 34.70 25.75 -10.27
N GLY A 188 35.97 25.92 -10.02
CA GLY A 188 36.69 25.13 -9.03
C GLY A 188 36.70 23.64 -9.31
N ASN A 189 36.74 23.24 -10.57
CA ASN A 189 36.64 21.84 -11.02
C ASN A 189 35.26 21.18 -10.79
N GLU A 190 34.22 21.99 -10.60
CA GLU A 190 32.85 21.47 -10.48
C GLU A 190 31.95 22.21 -11.48
N PHE A 191 30.90 21.55 -11.90
CA PHE A 191 29.86 22.18 -12.75
C PHE A 191 28.49 21.72 -12.38
N GLU A 192 27.53 22.60 -12.64
CA GLU A 192 26.09 22.30 -12.59
C GLU A 192 25.44 22.91 -13.84
N TYR A 193 24.78 22.08 -14.60
CA TYR A 193 23.95 22.48 -15.74
C TYR A 193 22.50 22.30 -15.34
N THR A 194 21.68 23.33 -15.57
CA THR A 194 20.25 23.33 -15.26
C THR A 194 19.49 23.83 -16.49
N LYS A 195 18.47 23.09 -16.89
CA LYS A 195 17.62 23.45 -18.02
C LYS A 195 16.18 23.10 -17.76
N THR A 196 15.28 24.06 -17.93
CA THR A 196 13.83 23.82 -17.90
C THR A 196 13.41 23.40 -19.31
N LEU A 197 12.75 22.23 -19.40
CA LEU A 197 12.28 21.65 -20.66
C LEU A 197 10.75 21.57 -20.66
N ASP A 198 10.16 21.72 -21.84
CA ASP A 198 8.73 21.51 -22.07
C ASP A 198 8.41 20.01 -22.05
N THR A 199 7.12 19.65 -22.05
CA THR A 199 6.66 18.27 -22.17
C THR A 199 7.20 17.63 -23.47
N GLY A 200 7.76 16.42 -23.36
CA GLY A 200 8.32 15.70 -24.52
C GLY A 200 9.45 14.77 -24.13
N LEU A 201 10.07 14.14 -25.13
CA LEU A 201 11.23 13.21 -24.97
C LEU A 201 12.50 13.86 -25.51
N TYR A 202 13.61 13.66 -24.80
CA TYR A 202 14.89 14.32 -25.06
C TYR A 202 16.05 13.34 -25.03
N ASP A 203 16.92 13.40 -26.03
CA ASP A 203 18.26 12.79 -25.98
C ASP A 203 19.23 13.85 -25.47
N ILE A 204 19.99 13.50 -24.44
CA ILE A 204 20.92 14.42 -23.78
C ILE A 204 22.34 13.82 -23.86
N THR A 205 23.30 14.60 -24.38
CA THR A 205 24.70 14.18 -24.46
C THR A 205 25.56 15.19 -23.71
N VAL A 206 26.43 14.69 -22.82
CA VAL A 206 27.45 15.51 -22.15
C VAL A 206 28.76 15.24 -22.86
N THR A 207 29.44 16.32 -23.26
CA THR A 207 30.74 16.25 -23.93
C THR A 207 31.76 17.13 -23.19
N SER A 208 33.03 16.85 -23.39
CA SER A 208 34.14 17.69 -22.96
C SER A 208 35.04 18.02 -24.17
N ASN A 209 36.01 18.91 -23.96
CA ASN A 209 37.02 19.14 -24.98
C ASN A 209 37.88 17.90 -25.30
N LYS A 210 37.70 16.80 -24.53
CA LYS A 210 38.40 15.53 -24.75
C LYS A 210 37.48 14.47 -25.41
N GLY A 211 36.20 14.75 -25.58
CA GLY A 211 35.26 13.84 -26.23
C GLY A 211 33.99 13.60 -25.43
N GLU A 212 33.18 12.64 -25.90
CA GLU A 212 31.90 12.27 -25.27
C GLU A 212 32.08 11.71 -23.85
N VAL A 213 31.35 12.26 -22.90
CA VAL A 213 31.36 11.84 -21.49
C VAL A 213 30.23 10.87 -21.20
N ALA A 214 28.98 11.29 -21.49
CA ALA A 214 27.80 10.48 -21.16
C ALA A 214 26.68 10.78 -22.14
N LYS A 215 25.78 9.81 -22.31
CA LYS A 215 24.56 9.96 -23.12
C LYS A 215 23.37 9.43 -22.32
N TYR A 216 22.27 10.16 -22.33
CA TYR A 216 20.99 9.80 -21.69
C TYR A 216 19.92 9.85 -22.76
N GLU A 217 19.32 8.69 -23.04
CA GLU A 217 18.35 8.53 -24.14
C GLU A 217 16.93 8.67 -23.63
N LYS A 218 16.08 9.34 -24.43
CA LYS A 218 14.64 9.46 -24.19
C LYS A 218 14.29 9.87 -22.75
N VAL A 219 15.00 10.86 -22.22
CA VAL A 219 14.65 11.50 -20.94
C VAL A 219 13.36 12.28 -21.17
N GLY A 220 12.31 12.00 -20.38
CA GLY A 220 10.99 12.58 -20.62
C GLY A 220 10.59 13.63 -19.59
N VAL A 221 9.85 14.62 -20.05
CA VAL A 221 9.04 15.51 -19.22
C VAL A 221 7.58 15.14 -19.46
N GLY A 222 6.89 14.64 -18.43
CA GLY A 222 5.55 14.11 -18.57
C GLY A 222 4.91 13.84 -17.22
N ASP A 223 4.12 12.78 -17.12
CA ASP A 223 3.39 12.47 -15.90
C ASP A 223 3.87 11.16 -15.28
N VAL A 224 4.16 11.20 -13.98
CA VAL A 224 4.64 10.06 -13.20
C VAL A 224 3.51 9.49 -12.35
N TRP A 225 3.26 8.20 -12.48
CA TRP A 225 2.24 7.47 -11.72
C TRP A 225 2.89 6.33 -10.94
N VAL A 226 2.36 6.05 -9.76
CA VAL A 226 2.78 4.89 -8.96
C VAL A 226 1.79 3.75 -9.20
N ALA A 227 2.28 2.57 -9.54
CA ALA A 227 1.48 1.34 -9.61
C ALA A 227 1.84 0.46 -8.42
N ALA A 228 0.91 0.32 -7.48
CA ALA A 228 1.13 -0.33 -6.19
C ALA A 228 0.03 -1.35 -5.88
N GLY A 229 0.37 -2.35 -5.09
CA GLY A 229 -0.58 -3.40 -4.72
C GLY A 229 0.04 -4.79 -4.74
N GLN A 230 -0.65 -5.72 -5.41
CA GLN A 230 -0.18 -7.09 -5.46
C GLN A 230 -0.32 -7.67 -6.89
N SER A 231 -0.36 -8.99 -7.02
CA SER A 231 -0.24 -9.73 -8.29
C SER A 231 -1.17 -9.25 -9.42
N ASN A 232 -2.34 -8.71 -9.13
CA ASN A 232 -3.24 -8.19 -10.17
C ASN A 232 -2.79 -6.84 -10.77
N VAL A 233 -1.74 -6.22 -10.22
CA VAL A 233 -1.06 -5.05 -10.82
C VAL A 233 0.22 -5.49 -11.56
N THR A 234 0.77 -6.64 -11.18
CA THR A 234 1.96 -7.20 -11.84
C THR A 234 1.57 -7.85 -13.19
N ASP A 235 2.48 -8.61 -13.75
CA ASP A 235 2.35 -9.31 -15.04
C ASP A 235 1.59 -10.64 -14.95
N MET A 236 0.50 -10.68 -14.16
CA MET A 236 -0.21 -11.96 -13.95
C MET A 236 -1.35 -12.21 -14.95
N GLY A 237 -1.63 -11.26 -15.85
CA GLY A 237 -2.69 -11.42 -16.84
C GLY A 237 -2.35 -12.46 -17.89
N ALA A 238 -2.96 -13.65 -17.77
CA ALA A 238 -2.71 -14.74 -18.72
C ALA A 238 -3.26 -14.42 -20.10
N VAL A 239 -2.43 -14.60 -21.12
CA VAL A 239 -2.82 -14.42 -22.52
C VAL A 239 -3.64 -15.62 -22.97
N THR A 240 -4.77 -15.37 -23.62
CA THR A 240 -5.62 -16.40 -24.25
C THR A 240 -5.29 -16.50 -25.74
N ASP A 241 -5.74 -17.57 -26.38
CA ASP A 241 -5.44 -17.86 -27.81
C ASP A 241 -5.92 -16.75 -28.78
N ASP A 242 -6.88 -15.94 -28.33
CA ASP A 242 -7.49 -14.85 -29.11
C ASP A 242 -6.95 -13.45 -28.71
N PHE A 243 -5.81 -13.38 -28.02
CA PHE A 243 -5.24 -12.12 -27.54
C PHE A 243 -3.75 -12.03 -27.93
N SER A 244 -3.38 -10.93 -28.57
CA SER A 244 -1.99 -10.59 -28.92
C SER A 244 -1.58 -9.32 -28.18
N PRO A 245 -0.63 -9.38 -27.26
CA PRO A 245 -0.21 -8.16 -26.54
C PRO A 245 0.23 -7.03 -27.48
N GLU A 246 0.90 -7.38 -28.59
CA GLU A 246 1.41 -6.40 -29.55
C GLU A 246 0.28 -5.69 -30.31
N ASP A 247 -0.85 -6.38 -30.56
CA ASP A 247 -1.99 -5.85 -31.33
C ASP A 247 -3.10 -5.29 -30.44
N ASP A 248 -3.37 -5.99 -29.30
CA ASP A 248 -4.52 -5.67 -28.43
C ASP A 248 -4.15 -4.73 -27.29
N ASP A 249 -2.84 -4.60 -26.98
CA ASP A 249 -2.33 -3.71 -25.93
C ASP A 249 -0.98 -3.09 -26.35
N PRO A 250 -0.93 -2.39 -27.50
CA PRO A 250 0.33 -1.88 -28.04
C PRO A 250 1.01 -0.86 -27.12
N ILE A 251 2.33 -0.84 -27.19
CA ILE A 251 3.18 0.05 -26.41
C ILE A 251 3.78 1.10 -27.35
N ASN A 252 3.69 2.37 -26.98
CA ASN A 252 4.27 3.48 -27.75
C ASN A 252 5.52 4.05 -27.05
N GLU A 253 6.24 4.92 -27.75
CA GLU A 253 7.54 5.46 -27.25
C GLU A 253 7.42 6.37 -26.03
N ASN A 254 6.22 6.87 -25.72
CA ASN A 254 5.98 7.73 -24.57
C ASN A 254 5.74 6.95 -23.27
N MET A 255 5.78 5.60 -23.30
CA MET A 255 5.45 4.77 -22.15
C MET A 255 6.73 4.23 -21.51
N HIS A 256 7.11 4.75 -20.37
CA HIS A 256 8.33 4.36 -19.64
C HIS A 256 7.97 3.76 -18.27
N ILE A 257 8.88 2.95 -17.73
CA ILE A 257 8.65 2.25 -16.46
C ILE A 257 9.94 2.17 -15.66
N ILE A 258 9.81 2.25 -14.34
CA ILE A 258 10.88 1.94 -13.38
C ILE A 258 10.35 0.88 -12.42
N TYR A 259 11.14 -0.16 -12.20
CA TYR A 259 10.80 -1.22 -11.27
C TYR A 259 11.48 -0.98 -9.92
N ALA A 260 10.72 -1.13 -8.84
CA ALA A 260 11.28 -0.98 -7.48
C ALA A 260 12.35 -2.03 -7.17
N GLU A 261 12.45 -3.05 -8.01
CA GLU A 261 13.44 -4.10 -7.88
C GLU A 261 14.87 -3.61 -8.11
N ASP A 262 15.10 -2.81 -9.15
CA ASP A 262 16.45 -2.35 -9.53
C ASP A 262 16.57 -0.83 -9.58
N CYS A 263 15.46 -0.11 -9.49
CA CYS A 263 15.39 1.36 -9.58
C CYS A 263 16.03 1.89 -10.86
N THR A 264 15.80 1.20 -11.98
CA THR A 264 16.33 1.56 -13.31
C THR A 264 15.17 1.85 -14.25
N TRP A 265 15.15 3.03 -14.86
CA TRP A 265 14.16 3.42 -15.86
C TRP A 265 14.43 2.72 -17.18
N GLN A 266 13.36 2.38 -17.89
CA GLN A 266 13.45 1.73 -19.19
C GLN A 266 12.20 1.99 -20.02
N GLN A 267 12.30 1.77 -21.33
CA GLN A 267 11.12 1.72 -22.20
C GLN A 267 10.20 0.62 -21.68
N MET A 268 8.91 0.92 -21.57
CA MET A 268 7.94 -0.11 -21.19
C MET A 268 7.93 -1.25 -22.23
N SER A 269 7.69 -2.46 -21.80
CA SER A 269 7.56 -3.64 -22.66
C SER A 269 6.67 -4.67 -21.99
N HIS A 270 6.08 -5.55 -22.76
CA HIS A 270 5.37 -6.70 -22.17
C HIS A 270 6.35 -7.75 -21.69
N PRO A 271 6.12 -8.34 -20.53
CA PRO A 271 5.13 -7.93 -19.51
C PRO A 271 5.61 -6.70 -18.70
N ALA A 272 4.72 -5.78 -18.42
CA ALA A 272 5.02 -4.54 -17.68
C ALA A 272 4.79 -4.71 -16.17
N GLY A 273 5.31 -5.79 -15.62
CA GLY A 273 5.15 -6.13 -14.21
C GLY A 273 6.43 -6.67 -13.62
N GLU A 274 6.33 -7.31 -12.47
CA GLU A 274 7.46 -7.87 -11.74
C GLU A 274 8.08 -9.11 -12.41
N GLY A 275 8.16 -9.23 -13.69
CA GLY A 275 8.60 -10.34 -14.56
C GLY A 275 9.46 -11.51 -14.05
N ARG A 276 9.69 -11.62 -12.74
CA ARG A 276 10.63 -12.60 -12.17
C ARG A 276 10.05 -13.97 -11.85
N PHE A 277 8.73 -14.05 -11.56
CA PHE A 277 8.16 -15.30 -11.06
C PHE A 277 7.71 -16.27 -12.15
N PHE A 278 7.43 -15.79 -13.34
CA PHE A 278 6.90 -16.64 -14.42
C PHE A 278 7.58 -16.32 -15.74
N LYS A 279 8.71 -16.98 -15.99
CA LYS A 279 9.45 -16.87 -17.26
C LYS A 279 8.81 -17.66 -18.41
N THR A 280 7.60 -18.17 -18.23
CA THR A 280 6.94 -19.00 -19.25
C THR A 280 5.68 -18.30 -19.75
N GLY A 281 5.73 -17.89 -20.98
CA GLY A 281 4.60 -17.28 -21.69
C GLY A 281 4.54 -15.77 -21.54
N VAL A 282 3.91 -15.14 -22.47
CA VAL A 282 3.65 -13.69 -22.46
C VAL A 282 2.49 -13.43 -21.51
N ARG A 283 2.62 -12.41 -20.69
CA ARG A 283 1.59 -12.00 -19.74
C ARG A 283 1.41 -10.50 -19.82
N THR A 284 0.32 -9.97 -19.24
CA THR A 284 0.02 -8.53 -19.27
C THR A 284 -0.23 -7.98 -17.87
N SER A 285 -0.07 -6.67 -17.77
CA SER A 285 -0.39 -5.86 -16.59
C SER A 285 -1.41 -4.78 -16.99
N PRO A 286 -2.32 -4.37 -16.12
CA PRO A 286 -3.23 -3.27 -16.47
C PRO A 286 -2.52 -1.91 -16.58
N VAL A 287 -1.26 -1.79 -16.13
CA VAL A 287 -0.53 -0.52 -16.22
C VAL A 287 -0.20 -0.16 -17.67
N THR A 288 -0.07 -1.16 -18.58
CA THR A 288 0.21 -0.89 -20.00
C THR A 288 -0.93 -0.11 -20.65
N SER A 289 -2.13 -0.64 -20.60
CA SER A 289 -3.28 0.04 -21.21
C SER A 289 -3.59 1.36 -20.51
N PHE A 290 -3.40 1.45 -19.18
CA PHE A 290 -3.51 2.73 -18.47
C PHE A 290 -2.54 3.77 -19.06
N ALA A 291 -1.26 3.41 -19.17
CA ALA A 291 -0.22 4.33 -19.65
C ALA A 291 -0.50 4.74 -21.11
N ARG A 292 -0.93 3.79 -21.95
CA ARG A 292 -1.27 4.07 -23.35
C ARG A 292 -2.43 5.06 -23.45
N GLU A 293 -3.56 4.78 -22.79
CA GLU A 293 -4.76 5.64 -22.86
C GLU A 293 -4.42 7.08 -22.46
N ILE A 294 -3.69 7.24 -21.35
CA ILE A 294 -3.32 8.58 -20.87
C ILE A 294 -2.29 9.22 -21.81
N SER A 295 -1.25 8.48 -22.24
CA SER A 295 -0.21 9.08 -23.10
C SER A 295 -0.79 9.57 -24.44
N GLU A 296 -1.74 8.82 -24.99
CA GLU A 296 -2.39 9.19 -26.26
C GLU A 296 -3.37 10.35 -26.10
N LYS A 297 -4.19 10.33 -25.06
CA LYS A 297 -5.21 11.36 -24.84
C LYS A 297 -4.58 12.70 -24.45
N GLU A 298 -3.63 12.67 -23.51
CA GLU A 298 -2.98 13.88 -23.00
C GLU A 298 -1.79 14.31 -23.87
N ASN A 299 -1.33 13.43 -24.77
CA ASN A 299 -0.16 13.64 -25.63
C ASN A 299 1.09 13.94 -24.80
N VAL A 300 1.38 13.11 -23.78
CA VAL A 300 2.49 13.31 -22.85
C VAL A 300 3.24 11.99 -22.60
N PRO A 301 4.54 12.04 -22.33
CA PRO A 301 5.24 10.87 -21.80
C PRO A 301 4.68 10.45 -20.44
N ILE A 302 4.53 9.14 -20.24
CA ILE A 302 4.01 8.55 -18.99
C ILE A 302 5.09 7.65 -18.37
N GLY A 303 5.41 7.93 -17.11
CA GLY A 303 6.32 7.12 -16.32
C GLY A 303 5.56 6.34 -15.25
N ILE A 304 5.70 5.02 -15.25
CA ILE A 304 5.10 4.15 -14.22
C ILE A 304 6.18 3.72 -13.22
N VAL A 305 5.96 4.02 -11.95
CA VAL A 305 6.80 3.49 -10.85
C VAL A 305 6.12 2.20 -10.36
N GLN A 306 6.60 1.05 -10.84
CA GLN A 306 6.00 -0.26 -10.57
C GLN A 306 6.56 -0.85 -9.28
N THR A 307 5.70 -0.95 -8.26
CA THR A 307 6.09 -1.39 -6.91
C THR A 307 5.22 -2.51 -6.35
N SER A 308 4.33 -3.06 -7.18
CA SER A 308 3.45 -4.16 -6.74
C SER A 308 4.21 -5.48 -6.67
N VAL A 309 3.83 -6.34 -5.71
CA VAL A 309 4.45 -7.66 -5.52
C VAL A 309 3.38 -8.72 -5.29
N GLY A 310 3.43 -9.81 -6.04
CA GLY A 310 2.49 -10.92 -5.93
C GLY A 310 2.51 -11.59 -4.56
N GLY A 311 1.34 -12.03 -4.09
CA GLY A 311 1.20 -12.80 -2.85
C GLY A 311 1.39 -12.00 -1.55
N THR A 312 1.39 -10.67 -1.62
CA THR A 312 1.64 -9.82 -0.45
C THR A 312 0.35 -9.40 0.24
N ASN A 313 0.47 -9.15 1.54
CA ASN A 313 -0.60 -8.61 2.40
C ASN A 313 -0.41 -7.11 2.57
N ILE A 314 -1.49 -6.43 2.91
CA ILE A 314 -1.50 -4.97 3.09
C ILE A 314 -0.53 -4.50 4.19
N TRP A 315 -0.38 -5.29 5.28
CA TRP A 315 0.51 -4.92 6.39
C TRP A 315 1.99 -4.80 5.96
N GLN A 316 2.37 -5.43 4.84
CA GLN A 316 3.75 -5.38 4.32
C GLN A 316 4.10 -4.01 3.71
N TRP A 317 3.11 -3.12 3.58
CA TRP A 317 3.31 -1.72 3.19
C TRP A 317 3.56 -0.79 4.37
N ILE A 318 3.42 -1.28 5.63
CA ILE A 318 3.43 -0.41 6.84
C ILE A 318 4.62 -0.79 7.73
N ASP A 319 5.56 0.14 7.88
CA ASP A 319 6.76 -0.10 8.68
C ASP A 319 6.38 -0.28 10.17
N GLY A 320 7.02 -1.24 10.81
CA GLY A 320 6.87 -1.47 12.24
C GLY A 320 5.50 -1.95 12.72
N ILE A 321 4.55 -2.21 11.81
CA ILE A 321 3.18 -2.64 12.20
C ILE A 321 3.19 -4.04 12.83
N ARG A 322 4.16 -4.85 12.46
CA ARG A 322 4.39 -6.19 13.01
C ARG A 322 5.87 -6.37 13.33
N ASN A 323 6.17 -7.22 14.30
CA ASN A 323 7.56 -7.63 14.58
C ASN A 323 7.99 -8.69 13.55
N ASP A 324 8.13 -8.26 12.29
CA ASP A 324 8.41 -9.10 11.13
C ASP A 324 9.26 -8.27 10.17
N ALA A 325 10.33 -8.87 9.65
CA ALA A 325 11.26 -8.21 8.73
C ALA A 325 10.60 -7.77 7.41
N ASN A 326 9.41 -8.29 7.10
CA ASN A 326 8.66 -7.89 5.91
C ASN A 326 7.74 -6.70 6.16
N SER A 327 7.67 -6.18 7.40
CA SER A 327 6.84 -5.02 7.74
C SER A 327 7.44 -3.78 7.06
N GLY A 328 6.67 -3.14 6.16
CA GLY A 328 7.07 -1.91 5.49
C GLY A 328 8.04 -2.08 4.30
N TYR A 329 8.46 -3.30 3.97
CA TYR A 329 9.47 -3.46 2.93
C TYR A 329 8.99 -2.99 1.54
N LEU A 330 7.69 -3.12 1.25
CA LEU A 330 7.12 -2.67 -0.03
C LEU A 330 7.17 -1.14 -0.15
N PHE A 331 6.81 -0.45 0.91
CA PHE A 331 6.87 1.01 0.93
C PHE A 331 8.32 1.50 0.88
N ASN A 332 9.23 0.81 1.54
CA ASN A 332 10.67 1.15 1.49
C ASN A 332 11.25 0.93 0.09
N ALA A 333 10.79 -0.09 -0.62
CA ALA A 333 11.15 -0.32 -2.02
C ALA A 333 10.62 0.81 -2.92
N LEU A 334 9.37 1.22 -2.71
CA LEU A 334 8.77 2.38 -3.39
C LEU A 334 9.62 3.64 -3.17
N LYS A 335 9.95 3.95 -1.92
CA LYS A 335 10.76 5.13 -1.58
C LYS A 335 12.09 5.14 -2.33
N SER A 336 12.74 3.98 -2.43
CA SER A 336 14.06 3.90 -3.07
C SER A 336 14.02 4.22 -4.57
N CYS A 337 12.87 4.08 -5.24
CA CYS A 337 12.73 4.53 -6.62
C CYS A 337 12.90 6.05 -6.75
N PHE A 338 12.56 6.78 -5.69
CA PHE A 338 12.61 8.24 -5.67
C PHE A 338 13.92 8.81 -5.14
N ASP A 339 14.83 7.99 -4.65
CA ASP A 339 16.12 8.44 -4.10
C ASP A 339 16.94 9.26 -5.10
N LYS A 340 16.92 8.85 -6.38
CA LYS A 340 17.67 9.49 -7.47
C LYS A 340 16.79 10.39 -8.35
N MET A 341 15.53 10.60 -7.98
CA MET A 341 14.64 11.51 -8.69
C MET A 341 14.71 12.90 -8.07
N PRO A 342 14.60 13.96 -8.87
CA PRO A 342 14.71 15.33 -8.34
C PRO A 342 13.48 15.74 -7.51
N SER A 343 12.40 15.00 -7.61
CA SER A 343 11.12 15.34 -6.98
C SER A 343 10.34 14.08 -6.62
N LYS A 344 9.53 14.19 -5.59
CA LYS A 344 8.55 13.16 -5.20
C LYS A 344 7.17 13.46 -5.79
N ASN A 345 7.05 14.49 -6.63
CA ASN A 345 5.76 14.84 -7.23
C ASN A 345 5.33 13.75 -8.20
N ILE A 346 4.06 13.34 -8.10
CA ILE A 346 3.44 12.34 -8.97
C ILE A 346 2.02 12.79 -9.31
N LYS A 347 1.45 12.23 -10.36
CA LYS A 347 0.05 12.50 -10.74
C LYS A 347 -0.95 11.72 -9.89
N GLY A 348 -0.59 10.50 -9.47
CA GLY A 348 -1.47 9.69 -8.65
C GLY A 348 -0.97 8.27 -8.45
N ILE A 349 -1.78 7.49 -7.75
CA ILE A 349 -1.46 6.10 -7.37
C ILE A 349 -2.55 5.17 -7.88
N LEU A 350 -2.16 4.11 -8.59
CA LEU A 350 -3.01 2.99 -8.99
C LEU A 350 -2.86 1.90 -7.94
N TRP A 351 -3.97 1.51 -7.29
CA TRP A 351 -3.94 0.59 -6.15
C TRP A 351 -4.87 -0.60 -6.35
N TYR A 352 -4.30 -1.82 -6.47
CA TYR A 352 -5.09 -3.05 -6.52
C TYR A 352 -4.47 -4.08 -5.59
N GLN A 353 -5.03 -4.18 -4.38
CA GLN A 353 -4.51 -5.01 -3.31
C GLN A 353 -5.69 -5.56 -2.50
N GLY A 354 -5.49 -6.64 -1.75
CA GLY A 354 -6.49 -7.19 -0.84
C GLY A 354 -6.79 -8.66 -1.04
N CYS A 355 -6.43 -9.26 -2.19
CA CYS A 355 -6.71 -10.68 -2.43
C CYS A 355 -6.11 -11.57 -1.35
N ASN A 356 -4.84 -11.32 -1.01
CA ASN A 356 -4.14 -12.16 -0.02
C ASN A 356 -4.68 -11.94 1.39
N ASP A 357 -5.19 -10.75 1.68
CA ASP A 357 -5.84 -10.46 2.95
C ASP A 357 -7.25 -11.07 3.00
N ALA A 358 -7.98 -10.98 1.90
CA ALA A 358 -9.36 -11.49 1.79
C ALA A 358 -9.45 -13.01 1.87
N ILE A 359 -8.40 -13.75 1.47
CA ILE A 359 -8.37 -15.21 1.61
C ILE A 359 -8.02 -15.68 3.03
N ASN A 360 -7.79 -14.74 3.94
CA ASN A 360 -7.42 -15.09 5.32
C ASN A 360 -8.26 -14.29 6.30
N GLU A 361 -9.20 -14.94 6.96
CA GLU A 361 -10.09 -14.36 7.96
C GLU A 361 -9.37 -13.52 9.03
N ASN A 362 -8.15 -13.94 9.40
CA ASN A 362 -7.39 -13.24 10.43
C ASN A 362 -6.87 -11.87 9.97
N TYR A 363 -6.79 -11.64 8.66
CA TYR A 363 -6.32 -10.38 8.08
C TYR A 363 -7.46 -9.50 7.57
N ALA A 364 -8.50 -10.13 7.01
CA ALA A 364 -9.60 -9.43 6.34
C ALA A 364 -10.26 -8.36 7.22
N TYR A 365 -10.57 -8.69 8.47
CA TYR A 365 -11.33 -7.81 9.36
C TYR A 365 -10.52 -6.61 9.89
N ASP A 366 -9.21 -6.60 9.69
CA ASP A 366 -8.36 -5.44 10.00
C ASP A 366 -8.02 -4.61 8.75
N TYR A 367 -8.47 -5.06 7.57
CA TYR A 367 -8.13 -4.48 6.27
C TYR A 367 -8.41 -2.98 6.21
N LYS A 368 -9.59 -2.55 6.69
CA LYS A 368 -10.00 -1.13 6.69
C LYS A 368 -8.96 -0.24 7.38
N ASN A 369 -8.55 -0.64 8.60
CA ASN A 369 -7.60 0.13 9.40
C ASN A 369 -6.21 0.15 8.76
N LEU A 370 -5.79 -0.97 8.20
CA LEU A 370 -4.48 -1.08 7.54
C LEU A 370 -4.47 -0.29 6.23
N GLN A 371 -5.57 -0.33 5.45
CA GLN A 371 -5.69 0.44 4.22
C GLN A 371 -5.57 1.95 4.48
N GLN A 372 -6.26 2.43 5.52
CA GLN A 372 -6.14 3.84 5.92
C GLN A 372 -4.67 4.20 6.18
N LYS A 373 -3.99 3.38 7.00
CA LYS A 373 -2.56 3.63 7.32
C LYS A 373 -1.68 3.65 6.08
N VAL A 374 -1.94 2.77 5.11
CA VAL A 374 -1.17 2.76 3.86
C VAL A 374 -1.39 4.06 3.09
N PHE A 375 -2.66 4.48 2.93
CA PHE A 375 -2.99 5.71 2.21
C PHE A 375 -2.38 6.94 2.91
N ASP A 376 -2.50 7.01 4.23
CA ASP A 376 -1.88 8.09 5.03
C ASP A 376 -0.36 8.11 4.82
N THR A 377 0.30 6.94 4.92
CA THR A 377 1.75 6.81 4.73
C THR A 377 2.19 7.25 3.32
N MET A 378 1.42 6.88 2.29
CA MET A 378 1.71 7.30 0.92
C MET A 378 1.56 8.81 0.76
N ARG A 379 0.50 9.39 1.30
CA ARG A 379 0.25 10.82 1.24
C ARG A 379 1.27 11.64 2.04
N ASP A 380 1.70 11.15 3.19
CA ASP A 380 2.79 11.76 3.97
C ASP A 380 4.09 11.81 3.17
N PHE A 381 4.32 10.83 2.31
CA PHE A 381 5.54 10.76 1.49
C PHE A 381 5.46 11.64 0.24
N PHE A 382 4.31 11.62 -0.46
CA PHE A 382 4.08 12.35 -1.73
C PHE A 382 3.44 13.72 -1.47
N ASP A 383 2.13 13.74 -1.34
CA ASP A 383 1.34 14.94 -1.05
C ASP A 383 -0.01 14.51 -0.45
N GLU A 384 -0.52 15.28 0.50
CA GLU A 384 -1.79 14.99 1.20
C GLU A 384 -2.99 14.84 0.24
N ASN A 385 -2.92 15.48 -0.92
CA ASN A 385 -4.00 15.46 -1.91
C ASN A 385 -3.77 14.46 -3.05
N THR A 386 -2.70 13.66 -2.98
CA THR A 386 -2.38 12.69 -4.04
C THR A 386 -3.60 11.78 -4.32
N PRO A 387 -4.13 11.78 -5.55
CA PRO A 387 -5.25 10.91 -5.91
C PRO A 387 -4.86 9.44 -5.87
N ILE A 388 -5.76 8.60 -5.34
CA ILE A 388 -5.55 7.14 -5.29
C ILE A 388 -6.72 6.48 -6.02
N ILE A 389 -6.44 5.79 -7.11
CA ILE A 389 -7.43 5.04 -7.88
C ILE A 389 -7.37 3.59 -7.39
N THR A 390 -8.39 3.18 -6.64
CA THR A 390 -8.46 1.85 -6.04
C THR A 390 -9.32 0.90 -6.87
N THR A 391 -9.10 -0.39 -6.66
CA THR A 391 -9.81 -1.43 -7.39
C THR A 391 -10.52 -2.37 -6.41
N GLN A 392 -11.82 -2.59 -6.63
CA GLN A 392 -12.58 -3.60 -5.88
C GLN A 392 -12.18 -4.99 -6.38
N LEU A 393 -11.97 -5.93 -5.45
CA LEU A 393 -11.58 -7.32 -5.78
C LEU A 393 -12.56 -8.01 -6.72
N ASN A 394 -12.01 -8.74 -7.68
CA ASN A 394 -12.72 -9.62 -8.59
C ASN A 394 -13.06 -10.97 -7.92
N ASP A 395 -13.49 -11.96 -8.68
CA ASP A 395 -13.65 -13.35 -8.27
C ASP A 395 -12.33 -13.97 -7.78
N ALA A 396 -12.45 -15.07 -7.06
CA ALA A 396 -11.34 -15.98 -6.81
C ALA A 396 -11.85 -17.42 -6.88
N ASN A 397 -11.27 -18.22 -7.74
CA ASN A 397 -11.66 -19.62 -7.96
C ASN A 397 -10.69 -20.58 -7.25
N GLN A 398 -10.41 -20.31 -5.97
CA GLN A 398 -9.55 -21.21 -5.19
C GLN A 398 -10.42 -22.19 -4.39
N ASP A 399 -10.60 -23.39 -4.91
CA ASP A 399 -11.46 -24.42 -4.33
C ASP A 399 -10.90 -25.09 -3.08
N SER A 400 -9.61 -24.94 -2.84
CA SER A 400 -8.95 -25.62 -1.71
C SER A 400 -9.45 -25.16 -0.35
N ASN A 401 -10.22 -24.08 -0.29
CA ASN A 401 -10.73 -23.57 0.97
C ASN A 401 -12.16 -23.03 0.81
N SER A 402 -13.13 -23.94 0.95
CA SER A 402 -14.56 -23.63 0.78
C SER A 402 -15.24 -23.25 2.10
N SER A 403 -14.49 -22.91 3.14
CA SER A 403 -15.07 -22.53 4.43
C SER A 403 -15.91 -21.25 4.29
N GLN A 404 -16.99 -21.19 5.05
CA GLN A 404 -17.91 -20.04 5.03
C GLN A 404 -17.19 -18.75 5.46
N GLY A 405 -16.28 -18.81 6.39
CA GLY A 405 -15.49 -17.66 6.82
C GLY A 405 -14.68 -17.02 5.70
N TYR A 406 -14.26 -17.80 4.74
CA TYR A 406 -13.53 -17.35 3.57
C TYR A 406 -14.41 -16.49 2.65
N TYR A 407 -15.67 -16.90 2.43
CA TYR A 407 -16.62 -16.14 1.61
C TYR A 407 -16.97 -14.80 2.27
N ASP A 408 -17.16 -14.83 3.60
CA ASP A 408 -17.47 -13.64 4.38
C ASP A 408 -16.29 -12.64 4.34
N ALA A 409 -15.08 -13.13 4.52
CA ALA A 409 -13.84 -12.32 4.51
C ALA A 409 -13.64 -11.63 3.15
N TRP A 410 -13.85 -12.37 2.05
CA TRP A 410 -13.74 -11.83 0.69
C TRP A 410 -14.78 -10.73 0.47
N SER A 411 -16.03 -10.98 0.85
CA SER A 411 -17.13 -10.01 0.72
C SER A 411 -16.88 -8.77 1.58
N TYR A 412 -16.36 -8.96 2.79
CA TYR A 412 -16.04 -7.86 3.72
C TYR A 412 -15.00 -6.93 3.11
N VAL A 413 -13.90 -7.49 2.56
CA VAL A 413 -12.84 -6.66 1.94
C VAL A 413 -13.40 -5.92 0.72
N LYS A 414 -14.19 -6.58 -0.13
CA LYS A 414 -14.85 -5.92 -1.28
C LYS A 414 -15.71 -4.73 -0.83
N ASP A 415 -16.48 -4.91 0.24
CA ASP A 415 -17.35 -3.83 0.73
C ASP A 415 -16.57 -2.66 1.31
N ILE A 416 -15.45 -2.93 2.00
CA ILE A 416 -14.54 -1.85 2.45
C ILE A 416 -14.02 -1.08 1.23
N GLN A 417 -13.62 -1.78 0.18
CA GLN A 417 -13.11 -1.15 -1.04
C GLN A 417 -14.19 -0.32 -1.75
N ARG A 418 -15.45 -0.82 -1.80
CA ARG A 418 -16.58 -0.04 -2.34
C ARG A 418 -16.78 1.28 -1.60
N GLN A 419 -16.54 1.28 -0.28
CA GLN A 419 -16.76 2.45 0.56
C GLN A 419 -15.62 3.49 0.46
N ASN A 420 -14.52 3.20 -0.24
CA ASN A 420 -13.32 4.05 -0.25
C ASN A 420 -13.64 5.51 -0.58
N GLU A 421 -14.49 5.77 -1.59
CA GLU A 421 -14.87 7.14 -1.97
C GLU A 421 -15.59 7.90 -0.87
N SER A 422 -16.28 7.19 0.02
CA SER A 422 -16.99 7.81 1.15
C SER A 422 -16.15 7.87 2.43
N LEU A 423 -15.06 7.09 2.47
CA LEU A 423 -14.18 7.01 3.64
C LEU A 423 -12.99 7.96 3.55
N TYR A 424 -12.55 8.28 2.34
CA TYR A 424 -11.32 9.02 2.10
C TYR A 424 -11.51 10.06 0.99
N ASP A 425 -11.01 11.25 1.19
CA ASP A 425 -10.99 12.29 0.14
C ASP A 425 -9.99 11.88 -0.96
N ASN A 426 -10.29 12.21 -2.21
CA ASN A 426 -9.43 11.93 -3.37
C ASN A 426 -9.04 10.44 -3.51
N VAL A 427 -9.97 9.54 -3.14
CA VAL A 427 -9.83 8.10 -3.40
C VAL A 427 -11.03 7.66 -4.25
N TYR A 428 -10.74 7.00 -5.36
CA TYR A 428 -11.71 6.64 -6.38
C TYR A 428 -11.75 5.12 -6.55
N VAL A 429 -12.91 4.54 -6.88
CA VAL A 429 -13.07 3.09 -6.91
C VAL A 429 -13.43 2.61 -8.31
N VAL A 430 -12.73 1.58 -8.77
CA VAL A 430 -13.02 0.89 -10.02
C VAL A 430 -13.49 -0.54 -9.72
N GLY A 431 -14.65 -0.91 -10.27
CA GLY A 431 -15.21 -2.26 -10.15
C GLY A 431 -14.58 -3.24 -11.15
N THR A 432 -14.54 -4.52 -10.77
CA THR A 432 -13.98 -5.60 -11.60
C THR A 432 -14.96 -6.78 -11.77
N GLY A 433 -16.20 -6.65 -11.30
CA GLY A 433 -17.12 -7.78 -11.24
C GLY A 433 -17.32 -8.47 -12.58
N GLU A 434 -17.38 -7.71 -13.68
CA GLU A 434 -17.56 -8.24 -15.04
C GLU A 434 -16.28 -8.80 -15.68
N LEU A 435 -15.11 -8.54 -15.10
CA LEU A 435 -13.82 -8.93 -15.69
C LEU A 435 -13.58 -10.44 -15.54
N GLU A 436 -13.05 -11.06 -16.58
CA GLU A 436 -12.75 -12.48 -16.61
C GLU A 436 -11.40 -12.82 -15.98
N LEU A 437 -11.30 -14.00 -15.39
CA LEU A 437 -10.05 -14.50 -14.82
C LEU A 437 -9.30 -15.38 -15.85
N GLY A 438 -7.97 -15.23 -15.86
CA GLY A 438 -7.06 -16.07 -16.63
C GLY A 438 -6.63 -17.33 -15.86
N ASP A 439 -6.70 -17.28 -14.54
CA ASP A 439 -6.38 -18.43 -13.68
C ASP A 439 -7.36 -18.47 -12.49
N THR A 440 -6.90 -18.83 -11.33
CA THR A 440 -7.76 -18.99 -10.14
C THR A 440 -8.07 -17.67 -9.41
N ILE A 441 -7.35 -16.56 -9.71
CA ILE A 441 -7.46 -15.32 -8.93
C ILE A 441 -7.05 -14.07 -9.73
N HIS A 442 -6.38 -14.24 -10.87
CA HIS A 442 -5.85 -13.12 -11.64
C HIS A 442 -6.70 -12.86 -12.90
N ASN A 443 -6.90 -11.59 -13.19
CA ASN A 443 -7.54 -11.17 -14.45
C ASN A 443 -6.81 -11.78 -15.65
N ASN A 444 -7.52 -12.09 -16.74
CA ASN A 444 -6.85 -12.46 -17.99
C ASN A 444 -6.35 -11.20 -18.72
N ALA A 445 -5.61 -11.38 -19.82
CA ALA A 445 -4.99 -10.27 -20.54
C ALA A 445 -6.02 -9.24 -21.03
N ALA A 446 -7.09 -9.69 -21.68
CA ALA A 446 -8.16 -8.80 -22.16
C ALA A 446 -8.83 -8.02 -21.00
N SER A 447 -8.96 -8.65 -19.83
CA SER A 447 -9.50 -8.00 -18.63
C SER A 447 -8.53 -6.96 -18.07
N ASN A 448 -7.22 -7.19 -18.15
CA ASN A 448 -6.22 -6.19 -17.74
C ASN A 448 -6.27 -4.95 -18.64
N VAL A 449 -6.46 -5.11 -19.96
CA VAL A 449 -6.65 -3.97 -20.88
C VAL A 449 -7.86 -3.15 -20.45
N LYS A 450 -8.99 -3.83 -20.17
CA LYS A 450 -10.22 -3.15 -19.69
C LYS A 450 -9.99 -2.43 -18.36
N LEU A 451 -9.25 -3.07 -17.44
CA LEU A 451 -8.98 -2.48 -16.11
C LEU A 451 -8.12 -1.22 -16.25
N GLY A 452 -7.06 -1.28 -17.08
CA GLY A 452 -6.22 -0.10 -17.33
C GLY A 452 -7.01 1.04 -17.94
N ALA A 453 -7.89 0.74 -18.91
CA ALA A 453 -8.78 1.74 -19.51
C ALA A 453 -9.76 2.33 -18.47
N LYS A 454 -10.26 1.52 -17.54
CA LYS A 454 -11.13 2.02 -16.45
C LYS A 454 -10.34 2.95 -15.50
N TRP A 455 -9.11 2.60 -15.16
CA TRP A 455 -8.23 3.49 -14.38
C TRP A 455 -7.98 4.81 -15.13
N ALA A 456 -7.74 4.73 -16.45
CA ALA A 456 -7.52 5.93 -17.29
C ALA A 456 -8.75 6.84 -17.28
N LYS A 457 -9.96 6.28 -17.42
CA LYS A 457 -11.21 7.03 -17.31
C LYS A 457 -11.31 7.83 -16.01
N VAL A 458 -10.98 7.18 -14.89
CA VAL A 458 -10.97 7.88 -13.59
C VAL A 458 -9.94 9.00 -13.62
N ALA A 459 -8.71 8.72 -14.07
CA ALA A 459 -7.65 9.72 -14.13
C ALA A 459 -8.06 10.92 -15.02
N GLU A 460 -8.63 10.64 -16.20
CA GLU A 460 -9.13 11.69 -17.11
C GLU A 460 -10.10 12.63 -16.42
N ALA A 461 -11.09 12.06 -15.73
CA ALA A 461 -12.12 12.85 -15.06
C ALA A 461 -11.57 13.64 -13.87
N VAL A 462 -10.82 12.99 -12.97
CA VAL A 462 -10.52 13.57 -11.66
C VAL A 462 -9.12 14.18 -11.54
N VAL A 463 -8.17 13.76 -12.39
CA VAL A 463 -6.79 14.26 -12.37
C VAL A 463 -6.54 15.25 -13.54
N TYR A 464 -7.07 14.92 -14.70
CA TYR A 464 -6.91 15.80 -15.88
C TYR A 464 -8.11 16.74 -16.08
N GLY A 465 -9.20 16.55 -15.35
CA GLY A 465 -10.32 17.50 -15.30
C GLY A 465 -11.27 17.43 -16.48
N ASP A 466 -11.34 16.29 -17.17
CA ASP A 466 -12.27 16.11 -18.30
C ASP A 466 -13.69 15.82 -17.78
N GLU A 467 -14.47 16.86 -17.60
CA GLU A 467 -15.85 16.79 -17.10
C GLU A 467 -16.80 16.00 -18.02
N SER A 468 -16.38 15.69 -19.24
CA SER A 468 -17.19 14.91 -20.18
C SER A 468 -17.10 13.39 -19.90
N VAL A 469 -16.12 12.96 -19.10
CA VAL A 469 -15.89 11.55 -18.78
C VAL A 469 -16.66 11.15 -17.52
N SER A 470 -17.57 10.20 -17.65
CA SER A 470 -18.28 9.59 -16.52
C SER A 470 -17.51 8.34 -16.10
N TYR A 471 -16.99 8.33 -14.90
CA TYR A 471 -16.11 7.26 -14.40
C TYR A 471 -16.73 6.42 -13.27
N GLU A 472 -17.73 6.97 -12.59
CA GLU A 472 -18.28 6.34 -11.39
C GLU A 472 -19.01 5.02 -11.71
N ASN A 473 -18.73 3.98 -10.95
CA ASN A 473 -19.45 2.72 -11.06
C ASN A 473 -20.82 2.81 -10.40
N ALA A 474 -21.81 2.18 -11.02
CA ALA A 474 -23.13 2.00 -10.41
C ALA A 474 -22.95 1.29 -9.04
N GLN A 475 -23.58 1.80 -7.99
CA GLN A 475 -23.47 1.23 -6.65
C GLN A 475 -24.73 1.42 -5.83
N ILE A 476 -24.87 0.58 -4.81
CA ILE A 476 -26.03 0.64 -3.91
C ILE A 476 -26.13 2.02 -3.24
N ASP A 477 -27.31 2.60 -3.25
CA ASP A 477 -27.66 3.84 -2.56
C ASP A 477 -28.48 3.53 -1.31
N THR A 478 -29.61 2.82 -1.48
CA THR A 478 -30.44 2.43 -0.34
C THR A 478 -30.94 0.99 -0.47
N ALA A 479 -31.23 0.37 0.68
CA ALA A 479 -31.95 -0.89 0.77
C ALA A 479 -33.12 -0.69 1.73
N LYS A 480 -34.35 -1.00 1.28
CA LYS A 480 -35.57 -0.80 2.08
C LYS A 480 -36.47 -2.03 2.05
N VAL A 481 -37.02 -2.41 3.20
CA VAL A 481 -38.09 -3.38 3.27
C VAL A 481 -39.37 -2.62 2.93
N THR A 482 -39.97 -2.93 1.78
CA THR A 482 -41.15 -2.22 1.24
C THR A 482 -42.44 -3.02 1.32
N GLY A 483 -42.35 -4.31 1.66
CA GLY A 483 -43.50 -5.19 1.85
C GLY A 483 -43.17 -6.30 2.83
N ASP A 484 -44.17 -7.16 3.12
CA ASP A 484 -43.97 -8.26 4.07
C ASP A 484 -42.84 -9.20 3.64
N ASN A 485 -42.62 -9.36 2.33
CA ASN A 485 -41.58 -10.20 1.76
C ASN A 485 -40.84 -9.50 0.60
N GLU A 486 -40.84 -8.15 0.58
CA GLU A 486 -40.23 -7.37 -0.50
C GLU A 486 -39.17 -6.40 0.02
N ILE A 487 -38.03 -6.35 -0.69
CA ILE A 487 -36.94 -5.40 -0.45
C ILE A 487 -36.71 -4.63 -1.75
N THR A 488 -36.70 -3.30 -1.66
CA THR A 488 -36.33 -2.44 -2.77
C THR A 488 -34.89 -1.94 -2.54
N LEU A 489 -34.04 -2.21 -3.52
CA LEU A 489 -32.66 -1.69 -3.59
C LEU A 489 -32.66 -0.54 -4.60
N THR A 490 -32.12 0.62 -4.24
CA THR A 490 -31.88 1.70 -5.22
C THR A 490 -30.40 1.88 -5.46
N PHE A 491 -30.06 2.22 -6.68
CA PHE A 491 -28.65 2.39 -7.11
C PHE A 491 -28.42 3.82 -7.59
N LYS A 492 -27.23 4.33 -7.31
CA LYS A 492 -26.76 5.64 -7.76
C LYS A 492 -25.61 5.45 -8.77
N ASN A 493 -25.19 6.55 -9.38
CA ASN A 493 -24.10 6.60 -10.37
C ASN A 493 -24.43 5.74 -11.61
N THR A 494 -25.68 5.77 -12.03
CA THR A 494 -26.14 5.07 -13.23
C THR A 494 -27.33 5.81 -13.85
N ASP A 495 -27.41 5.82 -15.15
CA ASP A 495 -28.60 6.28 -15.86
C ASP A 495 -29.61 5.16 -16.09
N GLY A 496 -29.15 3.93 -16.00
CA GLY A 496 -30.03 2.75 -16.09
C GLY A 496 -29.26 1.46 -15.91
N LEU A 497 -29.94 0.51 -15.29
CA LEU A 497 -29.45 -0.85 -15.08
C LEU A 497 -30.09 -1.81 -16.07
N LYS A 498 -29.39 -2.87 -16.40
CA LYS A 498 -29.93 -3.97 -17.20
C LYS A 498 -29.36 -5.31 -16.72
N VAL A 499 -30.01 -6.37 -17.19
CA VAL A 499 -29.59 -7.76 -16.93
C VAL A 499 -28.59 -8.17 -18.02
N ALA A 500 -27.35 -8.45 -17.63
CA ALA A 500 -26.33 -8.98 -18.54
C ALA A 500 -26.69 -10.43 -18.93
N THR A 501 -26.38 -10.79 -20.14
CA THR A 501 -26.63 -12.14 -20.68
C THR A 501 -25.35 -12.78 -21.18
N GLY A 502 -25.34 -14.10 -21.34
CA GLY A 502 -24.17 -14.84 -21.80
C GLY A 502 -23.46 -15.54 -20.65
N THR A 503 -22.15 -15.45 -20.64
CA THR A 503 -21.32 -16.12 -19.62
C THR A 503 -20.10 -15.27 -19.26
N LYS A 504 -19.66 -15.38 -18.02
CA LYS A 504 -18.35 -14.86 -17.57
C LYS A 504 -17.39 -16.05 -17.40
N ARG A 505 -16.19 -15.92 -17.94
CA ARG A 505 -15.15 -16.96 -17.83
C ARG A 505 -14.36 -16.80 -16.54
N ILE A 506 -14.18 -17.90 -15.82
CA ILE A 506 -13.36 -17.97 -14.60
C ILE A 506 -12.26 -19.01 -14.85
N GLY A 507 -11.04 -18.55 -15.12
CA GLY A 507 -9.88 -19.39 -15.40
C GLY A 507 -9.80 -19.88 -16.83
N ILE A 508 -8.63 -20.34 -17.22
CA ILE A 508 -8.38 -20.90 -18.56
C ILE A 508 -8.49 -22.43 -18.52
N THR A 509 -8.98 -22.99 -19.64
CA THR A 509 -9.28 -24.42 -19.75
C THR A 509 -8.05 -25.33 -19.61
N ASN A 510 -6.86 -24.79 -19.78
CA ASN A 510 -5.61 -25.57 -19.76
C ASN A 510 -4.95 -25.66 -18.38
N VAL A 511 -5.50 -24.98 -17.37
CA VAL A 511 -5.01 -25.12 -16.00
C VAL A 511 -5.63 -26.35 -15.37
N SER A 512 -4.85 -27.10 -14.63
CA SER A 512 -5.32 -28.27 -13.87
C SER A 512 -6.55 -27.90 -13.02
N GLY A 513 -7.70 -28.44 -13.39
CA GLY A 513 -8.98 -28.08 -12.77
C GLY A 513 -9.96 -27.39 -13.70
N GLY A 514 -9.51 -27.00 -14.90
CA GLY A 514 -10.37 -26.44 -15.98
C GLY A 514 -11.12 -25.16 -15.61
N GLY A 515 -10.99 -24.15 -16.45
CA GLY A 515 -11.83 -22.96 -16.33
C GLY A 515 -13.30 -23.30 -16.55
N TYR A 516 -14.19 -22.56 -15.92
CA TYR A 516 -15.62 -22.73 -16.13
C TYR A 516 -16.25 -21.39 -16.49
N LYS A 517 -17.46 -21.46 -17.05
CA LYS A 517 -18.25 -20.29 -17.43
C LYS A 517 -19.43 -20.16 -16.50
N ILE A 518 -19.55 -19.02 -15.87
CA ILE A 518 -20.71 -18.69 -15.03
C ILE A 518 -21.80 -18.13 -15.95
N PRO A 519 -22.97 -18.75 -16.03
CA PRO A 519 -24.07 -18.17 -16.82
C PRO A 519 -24.60 -16.90 -16.14
N LEU A 520 -24.83 -15.88 -16.96
CA LEU A 520 -25.43 -14.62 -16.56
C LEU A 520 -26.93 -14.62 -16.92
N GLY A 521 -27.69 -13.68 -16.38
CA GLY A 521 -29.10 -13.50 -16.74
C GLY A 521 -30.09 -13.79 -15.61
N ASP A 522 -29.62 -14.29 -14.49
CA ASP A 522 -30.47 -14.62 -13.33
C ASP A 522 -30.07 -13.75 -12.13
N LEU A 523 -30.81 -12.67 -11.91
CA LEU A 523 -30.57 -11.74 -10.80
C LEU A 523 -30.73 -12.40 -9.42
N THR A 524 -31.51 -13.47 -9.30
CA THR A 524 -31.68 -14.16 -8.01
C THR A 524 -30.35 -14.76 -7.52
N LYS A 525 -29.42 -14.99 -8.43
CA LYS A 525 -28.10 -15.56 -8.13
C LYS A 525 -27.06 -14.49 -7.75
N GLU A 526 -27.38 -13.24 -7.98
CA GLU A 526 -26.48 -12.14 -7.68
C GLU A 526 -26.59 -11.64 -6.25
N PHE A 527 -27.82 -11.77 -5.70
CA PHE A 527 -28.12 -11.26 -4.36
C PHE A 527 -28.17 -12.39 -3.34
N THR A 528 -27.89 -12.03 -2.08
CA THR A 528 -28.14 -12.88 -0.91
C THR A 528 -28.90 -12.03 0.11
N VAL A 529 -30.02 -12.56 0.63
CA VAL A 529 -30.80 -11.89 1.68
C VAL A 529 -30.65 -12.71 2.96
N ARG A 530 -30.37 -12.05 4.07
CA ARG A 530 -30.16 -12.72 5.36
C ARG A 530 -30.97 -12.05 6.47
N LYS A 531 -31.61 -12.86 7.30
CA LYS A 531 -32.44 -12.44 8.43
C LYS A 531 -31.69 -12.64 9.76
N GLY A 532 -31.73 -11.65 10.63
CA GLY A 532 -31.09 -11.71 11.95
C GLY A 532 -29.60 -11.40 11.92
N ALA A 533 -29.08 -10.84 10.82
CA ALA A 533 -27.67 -10.48 10.70
C ALA A 533 -27.31 -9.38 11.69
N SER A 534 -26.05 -9.37 12.13
CA SER A 534 -25.49 -8.24 12.89
C SER A 534 -25.49 -6.98 12.04
N ARG A 535 -25.89 -5.85 12.62
CA ARG A 535 -25.83 -4.56 11.91
C ARG A 535 -24.41 -4.14 11.55
N LYS A 536 -23.43 -4.68 12.24
CA LYS A 536 -22.03 -4.39 11.99
C LYS A 536 -21.20 -5.68 12.11
N VAL A 537 -20.52 -6.04 11.04
CA VAL A 537 -19.62 -7.19 11.01
C VAL A 537 -18.22 -6.74 11.49
N THR A 538 -17.65 -7.52 12.40
CA THR A 538 -16.29 -7.30 12.94
C THR A 538 -15.62 -8.65 13.17
N ALA A 539 -14.33 -8.64 13.50
CA ALA A 539 -13.60 -9.87 13.84
C ALA A 539 -14.24 -10.64 15.02
N SER A 540 -14.85 -9.90 15.96
CA SER A 540 -15.48 -10.49 17.15
C SER A 540 -16.99 -10.73 16.99
N ASN A 541 -17.61 -10.17 15.97
CA ASN A 541 -19.04 -10.32 15.71
C ASN A 541 -19.25 -10.62 14.22
N LYS A 542 -19.32 -11.90 13.90
CA LYS A 542 -19.47 -12.41 12.53
C LYS A 542 -20.85 -13.01 12.30
N ASP A 543 -21.83 -12.66 13.15
CA ASP A 543 -23.19 -13.20 12.99
C ASP A 543 -23.84 -12.58 11.75
N LYS A 544 -23.91 -13.38 10.72
CA LYS A 544 -24.45 -12.98 9.41
C LYS A 544 -25.95 -13.30 9.27
N GLY A 545 -26.54 -13.91 10.28
CA GLY A 545 -27.93 -14.30 10.25
C GLY A 545 -28.16 -15.56 9.41
N THR A 546 -29.42 -15.79 9.08
CA THR A 546 -29.87 -16.95 8.29
C THR A 546 -30.24 -16.50 6.88
N GLU A 547 -29.70 -17.18 5.88
CA GLU A 547 -30.01 -16.92 4.47
C GLU A 547 -31.48 -17.24 4.18
N MET A 548 -32.12 -16.35 3.42
CA MET A 548 -33.51 -16.46 3.01
C MET A 548 -33.60 -16.86 1.53
N THR A 549 -34.68 -17.52 1.13
CA THR A 549 -34.87 -17.93 -0.24
C THR A 549 -35.40 -16.76 -1.08
N ILE A 550 -34.62 -16.36 -2.10
CA ILE A 550 -35.08 -15.35 -3.06
C ILE A 550 -35.97 -16.00 -4.10
N LYS A 551 -37.19 -15.53 -4.21
CA LYS A 551 -38.19 -15.98 -5.17
C LYS A 551 -38.05 -15.28 -6.51
N SER A 552 -37.76 -13.96 -6.49
CA SER A 552 -37.53 -13.18 -7.70
C SER A 552 -36.65 -11.94 -7.38
N ALA A 553 -35.99 -11.42 -8.42
CA ALA A 553 -35.28 -10.15 -8.35
C ALA A 553 -35.49 -9.46 -9.70
N GLU A 554 -36.06 -8.26 -9.70
CA GLU A 554 -36.52 -7.61 -10.94
C GLU A 554 -36.13 -6.11 -10.96
N ILE A 555 -35.53 -5.67 -12.08
CA ILE A 555 -35.25 -4.25 -12.31
C ILE A 555 -36.61 -3.55 -12.54
N GLN A 556 -36.81 -2.42 -11.88
CA GLN A 556 -38.05 -1.65 -11.96
C GLN A 556 -38.07 -0.72 -13.18
N ALA A 557 -39.22 -0.11 -13.46
CA ALA A 557 -39.42 0.77 -14.62
C ALA A 557 -38.51 2.01 -14.61
N ASP A 558 -38.05 2.42 -13.43
CA ASP A 558 -37.11 3.54 -13.29
C ASP A 558 -35.67 3.17 -13.74
N LYS A 559 -35.44 1.88 -13.94
CA LYS A 559 -34.11 1.30 -14.28
C LYS A 559 -33.01 1.56 -13.24
N LYS A 560 -33.37 2.08 -12.08
CA LYS A 560 -32.41 2.40 -11.00
C LYS A 560 -32.71 1.63 -9.72
N SER A 561 -33.82 0.89 -9.72
CA SER A 561 -34.23 0.09 -8.57
C SER A 561 -34.34 -1.38 -8.95
N VAL A 562 -34.09 -2.24 -7.97
CA VAL A 562 -34.29 -3.69 -8.06
C VAL A 562 -35.18 -4.08 -6.89
N VAL A 563 -36.31 -4.77 -7.16
CA VAL A 563 -37.14 -5.36 -6.12
C VAL A 563 -36.81 -6.84 -5.99
N ILE A 564 -36.43 -7.24 -4.79
CA ILE A 564 -36.20 -8.64 -4.41
C ILE A 564 -37.43 -9.13 -3.61
N THR A 565 -38.01 -10.25 -4.02
CA THR A 565 -39.08 -10.91 -3.28
C THR A 565 -38.52 -12.20 -2.67
N THR A 566 -38.76 -12.41 -1.37
CA THR A 566 -38.37 -13.63 -0.66
C THR A 566 -39.57 -14.58 -0.52
N GLU A 567 -39.32 -15.87 -0.27
CA GLU A 567 -40.36 -16.83 0.04
C GLU A 567 -40.93 -16.63 1.45
N GLU A 568 -40.02 -16.22 2.36
CA GLU A 568 -40.33 -16.03 3.78
C GLU A 568 -40.61 -14.55 4.08
N ASP A 569 -41.45 -14.27 5.09
CA ASP A 569 -41.72 -12.91 5.56
C ASP A 569 -40.48 -12.28 6.21
N LEU A 570 -40.24 -11.04 5.88
CA LEU A 570 -39.15 -10.23 6.42
C LEU A 570 -39.48 -9.75 7.84
N ALA A 571 -38.60 -9.99 8.77
CA ALA A 571 -38.77 -9.54 10.15
C ALA A 571 -37.40 -9.40 10.84
N GLY A 572 -37.27 -8.38 11.68
CA GLY A 572 -36.02 -8.14 12.40
C GLY A 572 -34.99 -7.45 11.52
N VAL A 573 -33.70 -7.72 11.77
CA VAL A 573 -32.61 -7.14 10.97
C VAL A 573 -32.48 -7.94 9.67
N ILE A 574 -32.62 -7.25 8.55
CA ILE A 574 -32.46 -7.83 7.21
C ILE A 574 -31.21 -7.23 6.59
N ALA A 575 -30.30 -8.09 6.16
CA ALA A 575 -29.09 -7.69 5.43
C ALA A 575 -29.17 -8.21 4.00
N VAL A 576 -28.67 -7.42 3.06
CA VAL A 576 -28.59 -7.79 1.64
C VAL A 576 -27.13 -7.69 1.20
N ASP A 577 -26.69 -8.68 0.42
CA ASP A 577 -25.40 -8.69 -0.24
C ASP A 577 -25.62 -8.75 -1.76
N CYS A 578 -24.64 -8.20 -2.50
CA CYS A 578 -24.58 -8.32 -3.96
C CYS A 578 -23.21 -8.90 -4.33
N MET A 579 -23.23 -9.94 -5.17
CA MET A 579 -22.00 -10.63 -5.58
C MET A 579 -21.22 -11.15 -4.36
N TYR A 580 -21.93 -11.85 -3.49
CA TYR A 580 -21.39 -12.39 -2.23
C TYR A 580 -20.35 -13.47 -2.48
N GLY A 581 -19.29 -13.40 -1.69
CA GLY A 581 -18.25 -14.42 -1.68
C GLY A 581 -17.16 -14.18 -2.71
N LYS A 582 -16.44 -15.24 -3.02
CA LYS A 582 -15.31 -15.24 -3.96
C LYS A 582 -15.69 -15.79 -5.35
N ARG A 583 -16.91 -16.32 -5.49
CA ARG A 583 -17.49 -16.77 -6.76
C ARG A 583 -18.86 -16.16 -6.86
N PHE A 584 -19.06 -15.29 -7.81
CA PHE A 584 -20.32 -14.56 -7.91
C PHE A 584 -20.76 -14.41 -9.37
N THR A 585 -22.01 -14.04 -9.52
CA THR A 585 -22.65 -13.89 -10.83
C THR A 585 -22.89 -12.39 -11.07
N PRO A 586 -22.04 -11.70 -11.84
CA PRO A 586 -22.20 -10.25 -12.07
C PRO A 586 -23.22 -10.00 -13.18
N THR A 587 -24.48 -10.17 -12.88
CA THR A 587 -25.59 -10.09 -13.84
C THR A 587 -26.18 -8.68 -13.94
N LEU A 588 -26.14 -7.90 -12.84
CA LEU A 588 -26.65 -6.53 -12.82
C LEU A 588 -25.55 -5.57 -13.31
N VAL A 589 -25.78 -4.94 -14.45
CA VAL A 589 -24.77 -4.05 -15.07
C VAL A 589 -25.41 -2.72 -15.44
N ASP A 590 -24.57 -1.70 -15.55
CA ASP A 590 -24.97 -0.40 -16.10
C ASP A 590 -25.31 -0.57 -17.59
N GLU A 591 -26.43 0.01 -18.02
CA GLU A 591 -26.96 -0.14 -19.38
C GLU A 591 -26.04 0.43 -20.46
N LYS A 592 -25.33 1.50 -20.14
CA LYS A 592 -24.47 2.25 -21.07
C LYS A 592 -23.07 1.62 -21.18
N THR A 593 -22.44 1.31 -20.04
CA THR A 593 -21.06 0.86 -20.00
C THR A 593 -20.90 -0.67 -20.04
N ASN A 594 -21.95 -1.42 -19.66
CA ASN A 594 -21.91 -2.86 -19.42
C ASN A 594 -21.00 -3.24 -18.23
N GLU A 595 -20.60 -2.30 -17.41
CA GLU A 595 -19.83 -2.56 -16.20
C GLU A 595 -20.76 -3.04 -15.08
N SER A 596 -20.31 -4.01 -14.30
CA SER A 596 -21.10 -4.51 -13.16
C SER A 596 -21.26 -3.43 -12.10
N VAL A 597 -22.34 -3.49 -11.35
CA VAL A 597 -22.48 -2.67 -10.13
C VAL A 597 -21.35 -3.05 -9.15
N LEU A 598 -20.98 -2.13 -8.26
CA LEU A 598 -20.02 -2.46 -7.20
C LEU A 598 -20.64 -3.50 -6.24
N SER A 599 -19.86 -4.51 -5.92
CA SER A 599 -20.24 -5.52 -4.94
C SER A 599 -20.42 -4.87 -3.56
N PHE A 600 -21.42 -5.35 -2.79
CA PHE A 600 -21.63 -4.89 -1.42
C PHE A 600 -21.98 -6.05 -0.50
N TYR A 601 -21.69 -5.86 0.79
CA TYR A 601 -21.85 -6.89 1.82
C TYR A 601 -22.47 -6.30 3.07
N ASN A 602 -23.47 -7.01 3.60
CA ASN A 602 -24.15 -6.72 4.87
C ASN A 602 -24.81 -5.32 4.87
N VAL A 603 -25.38 -4.92 3.73
CA VAL A 603 -26.18 -3.67 3.67
C VAL A 603 -27.52 -3.92 4.36
N ILE A 604 -27.79 -3.16 5.42
CA ILE A 604 -28.98 -3.34 6.23
C ILE A 604 -30.18 -2.66 5.54
N ALA A 605 -31.23 -3.43 5.27
CA ALA A 605 -32.46 -2.91 4.69
C ALA A 605 -33.30 -2.26 5.80
N GLU A 606 -33.65 -0.98 5.63
CA GLU A 606 -34.44 -0.21 6.56
C GLU A 606 -35.92 -0.33 6.22
N TYR A 607 -36.79 -0.50 7.23
CA TYR A 607 -38.23 -0.62 7.02
C TYR A 607 -38.83 0.72 6.63
N GLU A 608 -39.51 0.76 5.46
CA GLU A 608 -40.10 2.01 4.93
C GLU A 608 -41.26 2.51 5.79
N ASN A 609 -42.08 1.59 6.26
CA ASN A 609 -43.32 1.92 7.01
C ASN A 609 -43.22 1.47 8.48
N LYS A 610 -42.24 2.01 9.21
CA LYS A 610 -42.23 1.77 10.66
C LYS A 610 -43.38 2.53 11.32
N ILE A 611 -44.46 1.83 11.63
CA ILE A 611 -45.36 2.26 12.71
C ILE A 611 -44.47 2.22 13.97
N PRO A 612 -44.38 3.31 14.71
CA PRO A 612 -43.58 3.26 15.94
C PRO A 612 -44.22 2.27 16.91
N VAL A 613 -43.73 1.05 16.92
CA VAL A 613 -44.10 0.14 18.00
C VAL A 613 -43.26 0.60 19.18
N THR A 614 -43.93 1.20 20.15
CA THR A 614 -43.30 1.55 21.40
C THR A 614 -43.10 0.25 22.17
N GLU A 615 -42.07 -0.46 21.82
CA GLU A 615 -41.64 -1.63 22.59
C GLU A 615 -40.62 -1.17 23.63
N SER A 616 -40.91 -1.48 24.88
CA SER A 616 -39.89 -1.39 25.92
C SER A 616 -39.19 -2.75 26.02
N PHE A 617 -37.89 -2.76 25.96
CA PHE A 617 -37.09 -3.97 26.15
C PHE A 617 -36.01 -3.69 27.19
N GLU A 618 -35.66 -4.72 27.89
CA GLU A 618 -34.57 -4.67 28.86
C GLU A 618 -33.32 -5.27 28.21
N ILE A 619 -32.23 -4.51 28.29
CA ILE A 619 -30.91 -5.01 27.88
C ILE A 619 -30.13 -5.28 29.14
N ASN A 620 -29.81 -6.53 29.37
CA ASN A 620 -28.96 -6.90 30.51
C ASN A 620 -27.51 -6.53 30.22
N ALA A 621 -26.79 -6.13 31.24
CA ALA A 621 -25.36 -5.84 31.12
C ALA A 621 -24.65 -7.12 30.68
N LYS A 622 -23.87 -6.99 29.61
CA LYS A 622 -23.05 -8.08 29.07
C LYS A 622 -21.83 -8.30 29.95
N ASP A 623 -21.23 -7.22 30.38
CA ASP A 623 -20.00 -7.24 31.21
C ASP A 623 -20.07 -6.13 32.24
N SER A 624 -19.45 -6.35 33.38
CA SER A 624 -19.22 -5.31 34.35
C SER A 624 -17.78 -5.43 34.92
N ALA A 625 -17.18 -4.33 35.25
CA ALA A 625 -15.82 -4.33 35.79
C ALA A 625 -15.63 -3.17 36.77
N ASP A 626 -14.84 -3.42 37.78
CA ASP A 626 -14.37 -2.37 38.69
C ASP A 626 -12.99 -1.90 38.24
N LEU A 627 -12.83 -0.58 38.18
CA LEU A 627 -11.52 0.05 37.99
C LEU A 627 -11.20 0.89 39.20
N ASN A 628 -10.06 0.64 39.81
CA ASN A 628 -9.59 1.48 40.88
C ASN A 628 -8.22 2.08 40.56
N ASN A 629 -7.94 3.24 41.12
CA ASN A 629 -6.71 3.97 40.84
C ASN A 629 -5.46 3.35 41.50
N VAL A 630 -5.64 2.33 42.32
CA VAL A 630 -4.54 1.64 43.01
C VAL A 630 -3.98 0.49 42.18
N THR A 631 -4.85 -0.39 41.72
CA THR A 631 -4.42 -1.59 40.99
C THR A 631 -4.57 -1.49 39.48
N LYS A 632 -5.48 -0.66 39.00
CA LYS A 632 -5.84 -0.53 37.58
C LYS A 632 -6.24 -1.84 36.93
N THR A 633 -6.80 -2.77 37.71
CA THR A 633 -7.23 -4.07 37.23
C THR A 633 -8.75 -4.16 37.23
N ALA A 634 -9.29 -4.89 36.25
CA ALA A 634 -10.71 -5.17 36.15
C ALA A 634 -11.06 -6.42 36.97
N SER A 635 -12.19 -6.38 37.64
CA SER A 635 -12.74 -7.52 38.38
C SER A 635 -14.12 -7.84 37.83
N ASP A 636 -14.39 -9.09 37.56
CA ASP A 636 -15.57 -9.53 36.81
C ASP A 636 -16.81 -9.84 37.66
N SER A 637 -16.70 -9.88 39.00
CA SER A 637 -17.75 -10.45 39.80
C SER A 637 -18.57 -9.48 40.63
N THR A 638 -18.04 -8.31 40.94
CA THR A 638 -18.75 -7.35 41.78
C THR A 638 -18.30 -5.92 41.47
N MET A 639 -19.24 -5.04 41.27
CA MET A 639 -18.96 -3.64 40.97
C MET A 639 -18.96 -2.81 42.26
N TYR A 640 -17.88 -2.15 42.55
CA TYR A 640 -17.75 -1.22 43.67
C TYR A 640 -17.56 0.19 43.16
N VAL A 641 -18.33 1.11 43.70
CA VAL A 641 -18.14 2.54 43.46
C VAL A 641 -17.95 3.17 44.82
N ASN A 642 -16.72 3.45 45.19
CA ASN A 642 -16.43 4.06 46.48
C ASN A 642 -15.20 4.95 46.39
N SER A 643 -15.01 5.78 47.41
CA SER A 643 -13.83 6.59 47.60
C SER A 643 -13.34 6.39 49.03
N TRP A 644 -12.05 6.15 49.18
CA TRP A 644 -11.45 5.93 50.52
C TRP A 644 -10.07 6.55 50.62
N LYS A 645 -9.63 6.75 51.79
CA LYS A 645 -8.32 7.32 52.07
C LYS A 645 -7.39 6.28 52.66
N SER A 646 -6.18 6.22 52.14
CA SER A 646 -5.13 5.36 52.67
C SER A 646 -3.90 6.25 52.94
N GLY A 647 -3.68 6.57 54.18
CA GLY A 647 -2.67 7.55 54.54
C GLY A 647 -3.08 8.95 54.02
N ASN A 648 -2.22 9.58 53.22
CA ASN A 648 -2.49 10.88 52.59
C ASN A 648 -2.97 10.74 51.13
N THR A 649 -3.23 9.52 50.67
CA THR A 649 -3.64 9.28 49.28
C THR A 649 -5.15 9.02 49.19
N ASP A 650 -5.82 9.82 48.39
CA ASP A 650 -7.24 9.60 48.06
C ASP A 650 -7.35 8.54 46.93
N ASN A 651 -8.14 7.54 47.14
CA ASN A 651 -8.38 6.44 46.25
C ASN A 651 -9.84 6.43 45.81
N THR A 652 -10.11 6.12 44.56
CA THR A 652 -11.45 6.05 44.00
C THR A 652 -11.62 4.80 43.17
N SER A 653 -12.76 4.16 43.30
CA SER A 653 -13.16 3.02 42.50
C SER A 653 -14.31 3.42 41.58
N TYR A 654 -14.23 3.05 40.33
CA TYR A 654 -15.27 3.31 39.34
C TYR A 654 -15.84 1.99 38.84
N GLY A 655 -17.16 1.90 38.82
CA GLY A 655 -17.83 0.77 38.20
C GLY A 655 -18.05 1.04 36.72
N LEU A 656 -17.65 0.10 35.86
CA LEU A 656 -17.91 0.13 34.45
C LEU A 656 -18.92 -0.95 34.07
N VAL A 657 -19.93 -0.58 33.31
CA VAL A 657 -20.94 -1.52 32.84
C VAL A 657 -21.00 -1.42 31.31
N LYS A 658 -20.87 -2.54 30.66
CA LYS A 658 -20.94 -2.64 29.21
C LYS A 658 -22.25 -3.27 28.78
N PHE A 659 -22.95 -2.62 27.88
CA PHE A 659 -24.13 -3.18 27.22
C PHE A 659 -23.78 -3.43 25.75
N ASP A 660 -24.30 -4.53 25.21
CA ASP A 660 -24.17 -4.81 23.78
C ASP A 660 -25.30 -4.09 23.07
N LEU A 661 -24.96 -2.97 22.46
CA LEU A 661 -25.91 -2.09 21.79
C LEU A 661 -25.80 -2.12 20.27
N GLU A 662 -24.94 -3.01 19.72
CA GLU A 662 -24.65 -3.07 18.28
C GLU A 662 -25.89 -3.34 17.42
N ASN A 663 -26.88 -4.00 17.97
CA ASN A 663 -28.11 -4.35 17.25
C ASN A 663 -29.27 -3.35 17.44
N TYR A 664 -28.99 -2.18 18.02
CA TYR A 664 -30.00 -1.18 18.33
C TYR A 664 -29.75 0.13 17.59
N ASP A 665 -30.80 0.65 16.95
CA ASP A 665 -30.72 1.92 16.23
C ASP A 665 -30.97 3.09 17.21
N PHE A 666 -29.92 3.74 17.59
CA PHE A 666 -29.96 4.85 18.55
C PHE A 666 -30.76 6.06 18.04
N SER A 667 -30.91 6.20 16.74
CA SER A 667 -31.72 7.30 16.18
C SER A 667 -33.22 7.18 16.54
N LYS A 668 -33.64 5.97 16.90
CA LYS A 668 -35.04 5.64 17.21
C LYS A 668 -35.32 5.51 18.72
N ILE A 669 -34.32 5.68 19.55
CA ILE A 669 -34.49 5.61 21.01
C ILE A 669 -35.05 6.93 21.51
N VAL A 670 -36.26 6.90 21.99
CA VAL A 670 -36.94 8.07 22.56
C VAL A 670 -36.48 8.34 23.99
N SER A 671 -36.22 7.28 24.75
CA SER A 671 -35.70 7.40 26.11
C SER A 671 -34.92 6.14 26.51
N ALA A 672 -33.94 6.30 27.38
CA ALA A 672 -33.24 5.17 27.96
C ALA A 672 -33.10 5.41 29.48
N LYS A 673 -33.30 4.34 30.24
CA LYS A 673 -33.21 4.37 31.71
C LYS A 673 -32.21 3.30 32.16
N LEU A 674 -31.19 3.70 32.88
CA LEU A 674 -30.26 2.77 33.53
C LEU A 674 -30.80 2.43 34.92
N SER A 675 -31.12 1.14 35.15
CA SER A 675 -31.51 0.65 36.48
C SER A 675 -30.34 -0.13 37.09
N VAL A 676 -29.91 0.27 38.30
CA VAL A 676 -28.83 -0.39 39.03
C VAL A 676 -29.44 -0.95 40.31
N TYR A 677 -29.40 -2.27 40.47
CA TYR A 677 -29.90 -2.93 41.67
C TYR A 677 -28.78 -3.08 42.67
N UNK A 678 -28.88 -2.56 43.74
CA UNK A 678 -27.93 -2.69 44.79
C UNK A 678 -28.35 -3.72 45.77
N UNK A 679 -27.58 -4.39 46.16
CA UNK A 679 -27.90 -5.41 47.06
C UNK A 679 -27.65 -4.93 48.45
N UNK A 680 -27.92 -4.03 48.86
CA UNK A 680 -27.95 -3.64 50.22
C UNK A 680 -28.66 -2.44 50.45
N UNK A 681 -28.92 -2.20 51.23
CA UNK A 681 -29.77 -1.37 51.88
C UNK A 681 -29.73 0.09 51.79
N THR A 682 -28.87 0.85 51.45
CA THR A 682 -29.21 2.27 51.60
C THR A 682 -28.91 2.98 50.26
N ILE A 683 -29.96 3.40 49.56
CA ILE A 683 -29.84 4.25 48.37
C ILE A 683 -29.66 5.71 48.81
N GLN A 684 -28.42 6.18 48.87
CA GLN A 684 -28.15 7.59 48.69
C GLN A 684 -28.13 7.81 47.17
N GLN A 685 -28.87 8.83 46.70
CA GLN A 685 -29.02 9.15 45.29
C GLN A 685 -27.69 9.06 44.51
N CYS A 686 -27.54 8.03 43.74
CA CYS A 686 -26.53 8.01 42.67
C CYS A 686 -27.13 8.76 41.47
N MET A 687 -26.68 9.97 41.25
CA MET A 687 -26.91 10.61 39.95
C MET A 687 -26.03 9.90 38.92
N ALA A 688 -26.62 8.96 38.21
CA ALA A 688 -25.96 8.39 37.03
C ALA A 688 -26.02 9.41 35.91
N MET A 689 -24.94 10.13 35.67
CA MET A 689 -24.80 10.92 34.45
C MET A 689 -24.53 9.93 33.30
N CYS A 690 -25.56 9.65 32.52
CA CYS A 690 -25.42 8.85 31.33
C CYS A 690 -24.84 9.77 30.24
N HIS A 691 -23.53 9.74 30.05
CA HIS A 691 -22.91 10.39 28.90
C HIS A 691 -22.99 9.43 27.71
N ILE A 692 -23.95 9.67 26.83
CA ILE A 692 -23.96 9.02 25.54
C ILE A 692 -22.91 9.76 24.71
N LEU A 693 -21.73 9.16 24.63
CA LEU A 693 -20.70 9.66 23.70
C LEU A 693 -21.16 9.30 22.29
N ARG A 694 -21.61 10.29 21.54
CA ARG A 694 -21.73 10.15 20.08
C ARG A 694 -20.31 10.11 19.51
N ARG A 695 -19.96 9.03 18.88
CA ARG A 695 -18.85 8.98 17.91
C ARG A 695 -19.41 9.16 16.51
#